data_88edd779538d1b1f596dd559b2f40bca
#
_entry.id   88edd779538d1b1f596dd559b2f40bca
#
_cell.length_a   1.000
_cell.length_b   1.000
_cell.length_c   1.000
_cell.angle_alpha   90.00
_cell.angle_beta   90.00
_cell.angle_gamma   90.00
#
_symmetry.space_group_name_H-M   'P 1'
#
loop_
_entity.id
_entity.type
_entity.pdbx_description
1 polymer ?
#
loop_
_entity_poly.entity_id
_entity_poly.type
_entity_poly.pdbx_seq_one_letter_code
_entity_poly.pdbx_strand_id
1 'polypeptide(L)'
;MQLIARELDKLVIAQTGLLAQRRLARGVKLNYSEATMMRDGKHTASELMSIGKHILGRRHVLPGVLATLTVLQIEGTFTTGTHLVTVDQPISSEDGNIELAMYGSFLPIPSESLFPSYPESEYEPLKMPGAISPGDGKIELNPGRKRTQLRVTNKGDRPIQVGSHFHFIESNPELDFDRIKAYGYHLDIPAGTSTRFEPGVTKTVNLTQISGLKTIKGGSSIATGTIDLSHTNAVLQRIKEEGFRHTPEEVLIDIQKIEPFKMDRLSYALIYGPTVGDSVRLGSTDLWVTIEKDYTAHGDECTFGGGKTLRDGIGQAAGRADDECADLVLVNALVIDWSGIFKADIGVKDGVIVGIGKAGNPDVMDGVNPALVIGSNTDIIAAEGKIITAGGIDTHVHYICPQQIEESISSGVTTMFGGGTGPSTASVAANCTPSKTYIRQMMQTLDKLPVNFGVIGKGSDTGKPGLRDQCNAGVAGLKLHEDWGCTPSAIDTCLSVCEEHDIQCQIHSDSLNESGFVERTAAAFKGRTVHAYHIEGAGGGHAPDMISLVQHANVLPSSTNPTKPYTCNTVDEHLDMVMSCHHLSKNIPEDISFADSRIRAETIAAEDVLHDTGAISMMSSDSQAMGRCGEVVVRTWNLAHKNKVERGPLPEDEDTGADNHRVKRYVSKYTINPALAQGISHVVGSVEVGKLADLVIWEPASFGTKPFQVLKKGFIASAQMGDPNASISTVQPIIARPMFAPLLPSSSVMFVSKAGMESGSVNSYGLKKQIEIVRNTRTVTKLDMKFNNATPKMEVDPEAFTVMADGAHCRAEAATSLPLTHQYFIY
;
A
#
# COMPACT_ATOMS: atom_id res chain seq x y z
N MET A 1 -18.39 26.20 -24.45
CA MET A 1 -18.99 25.10 -23.69
C MET A 1 -18.72 25.40 -22.22
N GLN A 2 -19.72 25.42 -21.38
CA GLN A 2 -19.60 25.68 -19.94
C GLN A 2 -19.90 24.36 -19.22
N LEU A 3 -18.85 23.61 -18.87
CA LEU A 3 -18.95 22.34 -18.17
C LEU A 3 -18.63 22.53 -16.69
N ILE A 4 -19.37 21.87 -15.83
CA ILE A 4 -19.10 21.76 -14.40
C ILE A 4 -18.33 20.45 -14.12
N ALA A 5 -17.74 20.34 -12.94
CA ALA A 5 -16.85 19.21 -12.59
C ALA A 5 -17.50 17.83 -12.81
N ARG A 6 -18.78 17.66 -12.40
CA ARG A 6 -19.49 16.37 -12.61
C ARG A 6 -19.70 16.02 -14.08
N GLU A 7 -19.78 17.00 -14.98
CA GLU A 7 -19.91 16.74 -16.42
C GLU A 7 -18.59 16.29 -17.02
N LEU A 8 -17.46 16.80 -16.51
CA LEU A 8 -16.13 16.30 -16.89
C LEU A 8 -15.94 14.84 -16.47
N ASP A 9 -16.35 14.46 -15.25
CA ASP A 9 -16.33 13.07 -14.81
C ASP A 9 -17.19 12.16 -15.68
N LYS A 10 -18.37 12.60 -16.08
CA LYS A 10 -19.24 11.85 -17.02
C LYS A 10 -18.62 11.71 -18.41
N LEU A 11 -17.88 12.70 -18.87
CA LEU A 11 -17.14 12.60 -20.15
C LEU A 11 -16.02 11.54 -20.07
N VAL A 12 -15.33 11.40 -18.95
CA VAL A 12 -14.35 10.32 -18.74
C VAL A 12 -15.01 8.95 -18.91
N ILE A 13 -16.17 8.74 -18.29
CA ILE A 13 -16.97 7.52 -18.45
C ILE A 13 -17.29 7.26 -19.93
N ALA A 14 -17.84 8.27 -20.62
CA ALA A 14 -18.25 8.13 -22.02
C ALA A 14 -17.07 7.81 -22.94
N GLN A 15 -15.93 8.47 -22.75
CA GLN A 15 -14.72 8.23 -23.56
C GLN A 15 -14.13 6.84 -23.31
N THR A 16 -14.07 6.38 -22.06
CA THR A 16 -13.59 5.04 -21.72
C THR A 16 -14.53 3.97 -22.28
N GLY A 17 -15.85 4.22 -22.25
CA GLY A 17 -16.84 3.34 -22.89
C GLY A 17 -16.65 3.23 -24.39
N LEU A 18 -16.43 4.35 -25.10
CA LEU A 18 -16.13 4.35 -26.54
C LEU A 18 -14.83 3.60 -26.86
N LEU A 19 -13.79 3.72 -26.03
CA LEU A 19 -12.55 2.95 -26.17
C LEU A 19 -12.80 1.45 -26.01
N ALA A 20 -13.57 1.07 -24.97
CA ALA A 20 -13.96 -0.32 -24.74
C ALA A 20 -14.70 -0.92 -25.94
N GLN A 21 -15.69 -0.20 -26.50
CA GLN A 21 -16.41 -0.62 -27.71
C GLN A 21 -15.49 -0.80 -28.92
N ARG A 22 -14.52 0.10 -29.12
CA ARG A 22 -13.51 -0.02 -30.20
C ARG A 22 -12.61 -1.25 -30.02
N ARG A 23 -12.27 -1.60 -28.79
CA ARG A 23 -11.48 -2.80 -28.49
C ARG A 23 -12.29 -4.07 -28.72
N LEU A 24 -13.54 -4.12 -28.25
CA LEU A 24 -14.45 -5.23 -28.52
C LEU A 24 -14.64 -5.44 -30.02
N ALA A 25 -14.86 -4.37 -30.82
CA ALA A 25 -15.00 -4.47 -32.27
C ALA A 25 -13.81 -5.11 -32.98
N ARG A 26 -12.62 -5.06 -32.35
CA ARG A 26 -11.40 -5.70 -32.85
C ARG A 26 -11.12 -7.08 -32.23
N GLY A 27 -12.06 -7.61 -31.46
CA GLY A 27 -11.88 -8.88 -30.74
C GLY A 27 -10.93 -8.82 -29.55
N VAL A 28 -10.66 -7.62 -29.01
CA VAL A 28 -9.81 -7.45 -27.83
C VAL A 28 -10.66 -7.56 -26.58
N LYS A 29 -10.27 -8.45 -25.66
CA LYS A 29 -10.94 -8.60 -24.37
C LYS A 29 -10.68 -7.40 -23.45
N LEU A 30 -11.70 -7.00 -22.71
CA LEU A 30 -11.65 -5.80 -21.88
C LEU A 30 -10.98 -6.07 -20.52
N ASN A 31 -10.26 -5.08 -20.05
CA ASN A 31 -9.73 -5.03 -18.70
C ASN A 31 -10.76 -4.48 -17.70
N TYR A 32 -10.39 -4.37 -16.42
CA TYR A 32 -11.27 -3.86 -15.36
C TYR A 32 -11.89 -2.49 -15.67
N SER A 33 -11.04 -1.50 -15.98
CA SER A 33 -11.50 -0.12 -16.22
C SER A 33 -12.43 0.00 -17.42
N GLU A 34 -12.17 -0.75 -18.49
CA GLU A 34 -12.97 -0.74 -19.71
C GLU A 34 -14.32 -1.43 -19.54
N ALA A 35 -14.33 -2.58 -18.85
CA ALA A 35 -15.56 -3.33 -18.58
C ALA A 35 -16.54 -2.55 -17.69
N THR A 36 -16.02 -1.66 -16.85
CA THR A 36 -16.80 -0.84 -15.93
C THR A 36 -17.63 0.25 -16.65
N MET A 37 -17.23 0.71 -17.84
CA MET A 37 -17.69 1.98 -18.44
C MET A 37 -18.74 1.84 -19.54
N MET A 38 -19.45 0.71 -19.67
CA MET A 38 -20.46 0.50 -20.71
C MET A 38 -21.89 0.75 -20.21
N ARG A 39 -22.64 1.66 -20.91
CA ARG A 39 -23.98 2.15 -20.48
C ARG A 39 -24.92 2.48 -21.65
N ASP A 40 -26.27 2.35 -21.46
CA ASP A 40 -27.36 2.96 -22.29
C ASP A 40 -28.60 3.37 -21.48
N GLY A 41 -29.41 4.29 -21.98
CA GLY A 41 -30.26 5.21 -21.23
C GLY A 41 -31.79 5.27 -21.53
N LYS A 42 -32.54 4.16 -21.66
CA LYS A 42 -34.02 4.20 -21.82
C LYS A 42 -34.83 3.46 -20.75
N HIS A 43 -34.17 2.91 -19.73
CA HIS A 43 -34.78 2.00 -18.77
C HIS A 43 -34.90 2.63 -17.39
N THR A 44 -35.74 2.07 -16.53
CA THR A 44 -35.78 2.36 -15.09
C THR A 44 -34.50 1.87 -14.40
N ALA A 45 -34.19 2.40 -13.21
CA ALA A 45 -33.04 1.95 -12.45
C ALA A 45 -33.06 0.43 -12.18
N SER A 46 -34.23 -0.14 -11.88
CA SER A 46 -34.39 -1.58 -11.65
C SER A 46 -34.12 -2.42 -12.91
N GLU A 47 -34.60 -1.99 -14.06
CA GLU A 47 -34.31 -2.65 -15.34
C GLU A 47 -32.82 -2.58 -15.68
N LEU A 48 -32.17 -1.42 -15.44
CA LEU A 48 -30.74 -1.26 -15.67
C LEU A 48 -29.89 -2.15 -14.74
N MET A 49 -30.31 -2.33 -13.49
CA MET A 49 -29.66 -3.28 -12.56
C MET A 49 -29.69 -4.71 -13.10
N SER A 50 -30.81 -5.13 -13.74
CA SER A 50 -30.94 -6.45 -14.34
C SER A 50 -30.14 -6.57 -15.64
N ILE A 51 -30.30 -5.60 -16.54
CA ILE A 51 -29.62 -5.60 -17.85
C ILE A 51 -28.11 -5.55 -17.65
N GLY A 52 -27.62 -4.73 -16.71
CA GLY A 52 -26.20 -4.55 -16.44
C GLY A 52 -25.44 -5.84 -16.11
N LYS A 53 -26.13 -6.85 -15.58
CA LYS A 53 -25.54 -8.18 -15.28
C LYS A 53 -25.19 -9.00 -16.52
N HIS A 54 -25.71 -8.65 -17.68
CA HIS A 54 -25.65 -9.43 -18.90
C HIS A 54 -25.07 -8.66 -20.10
N ILE A 55 -24.56 -7.44 -19.91
CA ILE A 55 -23.97 -6.67 -21.01
C ILE A 55 -22.71 -7.36 -21.52
N LEU A 56 -21.79 -7.70 -20.60
CA LEU A 56 -20.56 -8.41 -20.89
C LEU A 56 -20.63 -9.82 -20.33
N GLY A 57 -20.11 -10.79 -21.05
CA GLY A 57 -19.89 -12.14 -20.56
C GLY A 57 -18.43 -12.39 -20.19
N ARG A 58 -18.16 -13.49 -19.50
CA ARG A 58 -16.80 -13.90 -19.06
C ARG A 58 -15.81 -13.95 -20.22
N ARG A 59 -16.24 -14.40 -21.42
CA ARG A 59 -15.39 -14.45 -22.63
C ARG A 59 -14.93 -13.07 -23.12
N HIS A 60 -15.64 -12.01 -22.80
CA HIS A 60 -15.35 -10.64 -23.28
C HIS A 60 -14.34 -9.89 -22.42
N VAL A 61 -13.97 -10.43 -21.25
CA VAL A 61 -13.09 -9.81 -20.26
C VAL A 61 -11.93 -10.73 -19.90
N LEU A 62 -10.87 -10.18 -19.31
CA LEU A 62 -9.80 -10.97 -18.73
C LEU A 62 -10.30 -11.70 -17.47
N PRO A 63 -9.84 -12.93 -17.17
CA PRO A 63 -10.35 -13.71 -16.03
C PRO A 63 -10.32 -12.99 -14.70
N GLY A 64 -9.26 -12.24 -14.40
CA GLY A 64 -9.11 -11.48 -13.16
C GLY A 64 -10.14 -10.36 -12.95
N VAL A 65 -10.87 -9.93 -14.00
CA VAL A 65 -11.91 -8.90 -13.90
C VAL A 65 -13.08 -9.37 -13.03
N LEU A 66 -13.39 -10.66 -13.02
CA LEU A 66 -14.46 -11.21 -12.17
C LEU A 66 -14.21 -10.99 -10.69
N ALA A 67 -12.96 -11.08 -10.26
CA ALA A 67 -12.59 -10.87 -8.86
C ALA A 67 -12.52 -9.40 -8.46
N THR A 68 -12.24 -8.51 -9.42
CA THR A 68 -12.04 -7.07 -9.18
C THR A 68 -13.30 -6.25 -9.42
N LEU A 69 -14.24 -6.72 -10.24
CA LEU A 69 -15.50 -6.04 -10.58
C LEU A 69 -16.70 -6.82 -10.01
N THR A 70 -16.86 -6.81 -8.72
CA THR A 70 -17.96 -7.50 -8.03
C THR A 70 -19.22 -6.65 -7.94
N VAL A 71 -19.06 -5.34 -7.85
CA VAL A 71 -20.17 -4.37 -7.80
C VAL A 71 -19.82 -3.18 -8.68
N LEU A 72 -20.79 -2.71 -9.45
CA LEU A 72 -20.69 -1.51 -10.27
C LEU A 72 -21.78 -0.52 -9.87
N GLN A 73 -21.40 0.70 -9.52
CA GLN A 73 -22.32 1.77 -9.15
C GLN A 73 -22.20 2.94 -10.11
N ILE A 74 -23.32 3.36 -10.66
CA ILE A 74 -23.39 4.46 -11.63
C ILE A 74 -24.57 5.35 -11.25
N GLU A 75 -24.43 6.65 -11.36
CA GLU A 75 -25.55 7.58 -11.32
C GLU A 75 -25.91 8.06 -12.70
N GLY A 76 -27.20 7.98 -13.02
CA GLY A 76 -27.80 8.50 -14.25
C GLY A 76 -28.85 9.53 -13.97
N THR A 77 -28.93 10.57 -14.80
CA THR A 77 -30.02 11.53 -14.78
C THR A 77 -31.17 11.01 -15.63
N PHE A 78 -32.27 10.67 -14.98
CA PHE A 78 -33.52 10.23 -15.55
C PHE A 78 -34.48 11.41 -15.67
N THR A 79 -35.65 11.20 -16.27
CA THR A 79 -36.71 12.21 -16.30
C THR A 79 -37.24 12.62 -14.91
N THR A 80 -36.99 11.76 -13.89
CA THR A 80 -37.36 11.97 -12.49
C THR A 80 -36.23 12.52 -11.63
N GLY A 81 -35.08 12.84 -12.20
CA GLY A 81 -33.89 13.29 -11.49
C GLY A 81 -32.72 12.31 -11.57
N THR A 82 -31.69 12.54 -10.78
CA THR A 82 -30.51 11.67 -10.74
C THR A 82 -30.73 10.50 -9.75
N HIS A 83 -30.52 9.28 -10.22
CA HIS A 83 -30.70 8.05 -9.45
C HIS A 83 -29.49 7.16 -9.52
N LEU A 84 -29.19 6.51 -8.38
CA LEU A 84 -28.16 5.50 -8.26
C LEU A 84 -28.64 4.17 -8.86
N VAL A 85 -27.80 3.56 -9.70
CA VAL A 85 -27.95 2.21 -10.23
C VAL A 85 -26.80 1.35 -9.73
N THR A 86 -27.09 0.32 -8.94
CA THR A 86 -26.10 -0.64 -8.47
C THR A 86 -26.28 -1.96 -9.21
N VAL A 87 -25.26 -2.39 -9.94
CA VAL A 87 -25.20 -3.68 -10.62
C VAL A 87 -24.30 -4.59 -9.78
N ASP A 88 -24.91 -5.57 -9.15
CA ASP A 88 -24.22 -6.60 -8.42
C ASP A 88 -23.85 -7.75 -9.36
N GLN A 89 -22.60 -8.24 -9.31
CA GLN A 89 -22.06 -9.27 -10.20
C GLN A 89 -22.28 -8.90 -11.69
N PRO A 90 -21.69 -7.80 -12.20
CA PRO A 90 -21.99 -7.30 -13.55
C PRO A 90 -21.55 -8.25 -14.69
N ILE A 91 -20.73 -9.25 -14.40
CA ILE A 91 -20.31 -10.29 -15.35
C ILE A 91 -20.77 -11.65 -14.79
N SER A 92 -22.02 -11.98 -15.07
CA SER A 92 -22.68 -13.17 -14.48
C SER A 92 -22.93 -14.30 -15.47
N SER A 93 -22.67 -14.10 -16.76
CA SER A 93 -22.89 -15.10 -17.83
C SER A 93 -21.63 -15.35 -18.65
N GLU A 94 -21.58 -16.43 -19.42
CA GLU A 94 -20.47 -16.72 -20.33
C GLU A 94 -20.47 -15.78 -21.54
N ASP A 95 -21.63 -15.60 -22.20
CA ASP A 95 -21.70 -14.92 -23.48
C ASP A 95 -22.04 -13.43 -23.38
N GLY A 96 -22.80 -13.01 -22.36
CA GLY A 96 -23.31 -11.64 -22.27
C GLY A 96 -24.23 -11.28 -23.43
N ASN A 97 -24.30 -9.99 -23.77
CA ASN A 97 -25.02 -9.47 -24.94
C ASN A 97 -24.16 -8.47 -25.68
N ILE A 98 -23.35 -8.97 -26.62
CA ILE A 98 -22.39 -8.15 -27.36
C ILE A 98 -23.06 -7.09 -28.23
N GLU A 99 -24.28 -7.33 -28.71
CA GLU A 99 -25.07 -6.34 -29.48
C GLU A 99 -25.42 -5.14 -28.62
N LEU A 100 -25.84 -5.41 -27.35
CA LEU A 100 -26.12 -4.35 -26.37
C LEU A 100 -24.85 -3.63 -25.96
N ALA A 101 -23.74 -4.36 -25.75
CA ALA A 101 -22.45 -3.80 -25.46
C ALA A 101 -21.92 -2.85 -26.56
N MET A 102 -22.23 -3.15 -27.80
CA MET A 102 -21.81 -2.36 -28.96
C MET A 102 -22.85 -1.31 -29.39
N TYR A 103 -23.99 -1.25 -28.68
CA TYR A 103 -25.06 -0.31 -29.04
C TYR A 103 -24.59 1.14 -29.06
N GLY A 104 -24.94 1.87 -30.11
CA GLY A 104 -24.57 3.28 -30.31
C GLY A 104 -23.11 3.53 -30.72
N SER A 105 -22.30 2.49 -30.85
CA SER A 105 -20.90 2.63 -31.29
C SER A 105 -20.72 2.89 -32.77
N PHE A 106 -21.71 2.49 -33.59
CA PHE A 106 -21.63 2.46 -35.06
C PHE A 106 -20.48 1.61 -35.61
N LEU A 107 -19.92 0.75 -34.78
CA LEU A 107 -18.85 -0.21 -35.15
C LEU A 107 -19.50 -1.56 -35.53
N PRO A 108 -18.82 -2.36 -36.34
CA PRO A 108 -19.31 -3.70 -36.65
C PRO A 108 -19.30 -4.57 -35.38
N ILE A 109 -20.38 -5.35 -35.22
CA ILE A 109 -20.46 -6.33 -34.12
C ILE A 109 -19.45 -7.43 -34.41
N PRO A 110 -18.50 -7.70 -33.50
CA PRO A 110 -17.50 -8.71 -33.70
C PRO A 110 -18.10 -10.12 -33.63
N SER A 111 -17.52 -11.06 -34.38
CA SER A 111 -17.90 -12.47 -34.25
C SER A 111 -17.53 -13.03 -32.87
N GLU A 112 -18.38 -13.85 -32.29
CA GLU A 112 -18.08 -14.59 -31.03
C GLU A 112 -16.79 -15.44 -31.11
N SER A 113 -16.42 -15.88 -32.29
CA SER A 113 -15.17 -16.63 -32.53
C SER A 113 -13.91 -15.84 -32.19
N LEU A 114 -13.98 -14.52 -32.09
CA LEU A 114 -12.87 -13.65 -31.67
C LEU A 114 -12.68 -13.68 -30.15
N PHE A 115 -13.64 -14.19 -29.40
CA PHE A 115 -13.62 -14.27 -27.94
C PHE A 115 -13.74 -15.73 -27.47
N PRO A 116 -12.72 -16.56 -27.69
CA PRO A 116 -12.75 -17.93 -27.18
C PRO A 116 -12.88 -17.91 -25.66
N SER A 117 -13.70 -18.80 -25.12
CA SER A 117 -13.84 -18.96 -23.68
C SER A 117 -12.52 -19.42 -23.06
N TYR A 118 -12.25 -18.96 -21.87
CA TYR A 118 -11.14 -19.50 -21.09
C TYR A 118 -11.52 -20.86 -20.50
N PRO A 119 -10.55 -21.76 -20.26
CA PRO A 119 -10.79 -22.97 -19.49
C PRO A 119 -11.35 -22.65 -18.10
N GLU A 120 -12.25 -23.45 -17.57
CA GLU A 120 -12.80 -23.26 -16.21
C GLU A 120 -11.70 -23.19 -15.14
N SER A 121 -10.55 -23.84 -15.38
CA SER A 121 -9.38 -23.76 -14.51
C SER A 121 -8.83 -22.34 -14.33
N GLU A 122 -9.07 -21.41 -15.25
CA GLU A 122 -8.66 -20.01 -15.11
C GLU A 122 -9.56 -19.23 -14.15
N TYR A 123 -10.72 -19.76 -13.81
CA TYR A 123 -11.68 -19.16 -12.88
C TYR A 123 -11.64 -19.80 -11.49
N GLU A 124 -10.70 -20.70 -11.23
CA GLU A 124 -10.51 -21.28 -9.91
C GLU A 124 -10.25 -20.17 -8.86
N PRO A 125 -10.90 -20.21 -7.69
CA PRO A 125 -10.80 -19.15 -6.67
C PRO A 125 -9.36 -18.76 -6.32
N LEU A 126 -8.44 -19.72 -6.27
CA LEU A 126 -7.04 -19.47 -5.94
C LEU A 126 -6.23 -18.81 -7.08
N LYS A 127 -6.74 -18.84 -8.31
CA LYS A 127 -6.14 -18.12 -9.45
C LYS A 127 -6.56 -16.67 -9.53
N MET A 128 -7.58 -16.27 -8.80
CA MET A 128 -8.06 -14.90 -8.81
C MET A 128 -7.05 -13.95 -8.14
N PRO A 129 -6.90 -12.72 -8.65
CA PRO A 129 -6.11 -11.70 -7.99
C PRO A 129 -6.58 -11.47 -6.53
N GLY A 130 -5.65 -11.42 -5.60
CA GLY A 130 -5.96 -11.20 -4.18
C GLY A 130 -6.63 -12.38 -3.49
N ALA A 131 -6.59 -13.58 -4.06
CA ALA A 131 -7.20 -14.78 -3.50
C ALA A 131 -6.69 -15.09 -2.08
N ILE A 132 -7.59 -15.66 -1.25
CA ILE A 132 -7.26 -16.14 0.08
C ILE A 132 -7.25 -17.66 0.05
N SER A 133 -6.16 -18.26 0.51
CA SER A 133 -6.05 -19.70 0.79
C SER A 133 -6.15 -19.88 2.30
N PRO A 134 -7.27 -20.39 2.83
CA PRO A 134 -7.44 -20.55 4.27
C PRO A 134 -6.56 -21.71 4.78
N GLY A 135 -6.04 -21.56 5.98
CA GLY A 135 -5.38 -22.63 6.70
C GLY A 135 -6.36 -23.71 7.19
N ASP A 136 -5.82 -24.73 7.84
CA ASP A 136 -6.61 -25.86 8.34
C ASP A 136 -7.46 -25.50 9.58
N GLY A 137 -8.59 -26.20 9.72
CA GLY A 137 -9.44 -26.16 10.90
C GLY A 137 -10.47 -25.02 10.92
N LYS A 138 -10.92 -24.68 12.11
CA LYS A 138 -11.91 -23.62 12.38
C LYS A 138 -11.38 -22.66 13.44
N ILE A 139 -11.86 -21.43 13.41
CA ILE A 139 -11.55 -20.39 14.40
C ILE A 139 -12.55 -20.45 15.54
N GLU A 140 -12.06 -20.66 16.75
CA GLU A 140 -12.89 -20.58 17.97
C GLU A 140 -12.99 -19.12 18.41
N LEU A 141 -14.21 -18.61 18.53
CA LEU A 141 -14.47 -17.25 19.02
C LEU A 141 -14.62 -17.26 20.55
N ASN A 142 -14.17 -16.20 21.20
CA ASN A 142 -14.24 -16.06 22.65
C ASN A 142 -13.63 -17.26 23.41
N PRO A 143 -12.39 -17.68 23.08
CA PRO A 143 -11.78 -18.87 23.67
C PRO A 143 -11.63 -18.68 25.19
N GLY A 144 -11.88 -19.77 25.94
CA GLY A 144 -11.70 -19.80 27.39
C GLY A 144 -12.74 -19.03 28.21
N ARG A 145 -13.68 -18.29 27.59
CA ARG A 145 -14.69 -17.51 28.31
C ARG A 145 -15.84 -18.38 28.83
N LYS A 146 -16.43 -17.99 29.96
CA LYS A 146 -17.64 -18.62 30.50
C LYS A 146 -18.84 -18.35 29.58
N ARG A 147 -19.69 -19.34 29.41
CA ARG A 147 -20.90 -19.30 28.59
C ARG A 147 -22.14 -19.58 29.38
N THR A 148 -23.26 -19.00 28.98
CA THR A 148 -24.58 -19.29 29.50
C THR A 148 -25.60 -19.29 28.37
N GLN A 149 -26.73 -19.91 28.59
CA GLN A 149 -27.82 -19.98 27.60
C GLN A 149 -29.07 -19.38 28.19
N LEU A 150 -29.81 -18.63 27.40
CA LEU A 150 -31.07 -17.97 27.81
C LEU A 150 -32.17 -18.22 26.80
N ARG A 151 -33.39 -18.32 27.31
CA ARG A 151 -34.61 -18.23 26.50
C ARG A 151 -35.10 -16.79 26.50
N VAL A 152 -35.20 -16.17 25.32
CA VAL A 152 -35.58 -14.76 25.16
C VAL A 152 -36.86 -14.70 24.34
N THR A 153 -37.88 -14.03 24.86
CA THR A 153 -39.14 -13.82 24.16
C THR A 153 -39.32 -12.31 23.89
N ASN A 154 -39.58 -11.96 22.65
CA ASN A 154 -39.99 -10.57 22.34
C ASN A 154 -41.50 -10.43 22.64
N LYS A 155 -41.82 -9.61 23.65
CA LYS A 155 -43.20 -9.31 24.08
C LYS A 155 -43.71 -8.01 23.43
N GLY A 156 -42.89 -7.32 22.68
CA GLY A 156 -43.27 -6.13 21.93
C GLY A 156 -44.01 -6.45 20.64
N ASP A 157 -44.46 -5.44 19.96
CA ASP A 157 -45.21 -5.48 18.69
C ASP A 157 -44.31 -5.34 17.43
N ARG A 158 -43.03 -5.17 17.61
CA ARG A 158 -42.02 -4.93 16.57
C ARG A 158 -40.82 -5.84 16.71
N PRO A 159 -40.10 -6.15 15.57
CA PRO A 159 -38.84 -6.88 15.65
C PRO A 159 -37.79 -6.12 16.43
N ILE A 160 -37.00 -6.83 17.24
CA ILE A 160 -35.87 -6.28 18.00
C ILE A 160 -34.59 -6.98 17.54
N GLN A 161 -33.52 -6.21 17.25
CA GLN A 161 -32.19 -6.75 16.99
C GLN A 161 -31.22 -6.33 18.08
N VAL A 162 -30.42 -7.29 18.56
CA VAL A 162 -29.36 -7.04 19.55
C VAL A 162 -28.01 -7.38 18.92
N GLY A 163 -27.10 -6.43 18.94
CA GLY A 163 -25.75 -6.62 18.42
C GLY A 163 -24.90 -7.54 19.32
N SER A 164 -23.87 -8.15 18.73
CA SER A 164 -23.01 -9.15 19.38
C SER A 164 -22.49 -8.72 20.74
N HIS A 165 -21.98 -7.52 20.86
CA HIS A 165 -21.26 -7.03 22.06
C HIS A 165 -22.09 -6.12 22.97
N PHE A 166 -23.39 -5.95 22.68
CA PHE A 166 -24.26 -5.20 23.57
C PHE A 166 -24.40 -5.93 24.91
N HIS A 167 -24.26 -5.22 26.04
CA HIS A 167 -24.44 -5.82 27.37
C HIS A 167 -25.87 -6.37 27.49
N PHE A 168 -26.03 -7.69 27.47
CA PHE A 168 -27.31 -8.31 27.15
C PHE A 168 -28.40 -8.01 28.18
N ILE A 169 -28.02 -7.82 29.44
CA ILE A 169 -28.95 -7.47 30.51
C ILE A 169 -29.75 -6.18 30.21
N GLU A 170 -29.12 -5.21 29.50
CA GLU A 170 -29.70 -3.92 29.15
C GLU A 170 -30.41 -3.91 27.79
N SER A 171 -30.55 -5.07 27.13
CA SER A 171 -31.25 -5.12 25.85
C SER A 171 -32.73 -4.75 26.03
N ASN A 172 -33.38 -4.29 24.98
CA ASN A 172 -34.71 -3.70 24.91
C ASN A 172 -35.67 -4.16 26.01
N PRO A 173 -36.39 -3.22 26.69
CA PRO A 173 -37.32 -3.55 27.78
C PRO A 173 -38.39 -4.59 27.44
N GLU A 174 -38.81 -4.68 26.16
CA GLU A 174 -39.81 -5.63 25.69
C GLU A 174 -39.28 -7.05 25.47
N LEU A 175 -37.98 -7.29 25.60
CA LEU A 175 -37.40 -8.61 25.64
C LEU A 175 -37.56 -9.19 27.05
N ASP A 176 -38.27 -10.34 27.15
CA ASP A 176 -38.52 -11.04 28.39
C ASP A 176 -37.59 -12.23 28.53
N PHE A 177 -36.75 -12.22 29.56
CA PHE A 177 -35.77 -13.28 29.87
C PHE A 177 -35.20 -13.06 31.28
N ASP A 178 -34.41 -14.02 31.76
CA ASP A 178 -33.67 -13.88 33.02
C ASP A 178 -32.53 -12.90 32.88
N ARG A 179 -32.77 -11.61 33.17
CA ARG A 179 -31.78 -10.54 33.04
C ARG A 179 -30.62 -10.70 34.00
N ILE A 180 -30.84 -11.28 35.17
CA ILE A 180 -29.75 -11.46 36.13
C ILE A 180 -28.77 -12.50 35.65
N LYS A 181 -29.23 -13.55 34.97
CA LYS A 181 -28.38 -14.54 34.34
C LYS A 181 -27.55 -13.94 33.16
N ALA A 182 -28.04 -12.87 32.57
CA ALA A 182 -27.32 -12.10 31.52
C ALA A 182 -26.35 -11.03 32.04
N TYR A 183 -26.29 -10.82 33.36
CA TYR A 183 -25.43 -9.75 33.93
C TYR A 183 -23.93 -10.08 33.71
N GLY A 184 -23.25 -9.20 32.98
CA GLY A 184 -21.85 -9.37 32.62
C GLY A 184 -21.63 -10.29 31.41
N TYR A 185 -22.67 -10.48 30.58
CA TYR A 185 -22.60 -11.29 29.37
C TYR A 185 -23.08 -10.53 28.14
N HIS A 186 -22.59 -10.92 26.98
CA HIS A 186 -23.05 -10.51 25.66
C HIS A 186 -23.30 -11.74 24.76
N LEU A 187 -23.89 -11.58 23.58
CA LEU A 187 -24.17 -12.70 22.67
C LEU A 187 -22.87 -13.38 22.22
N ASP A 188 -22.85 -14.71 22.23
CA ASP A 188 -21.74 -15.54 21.71
C ASP A 188 -21.95 -15.80 20.20
N ILE A 189 -21.82 -14.76 19.43
CA ILE A 189 -21.92 -14.73 17.96
C ILE A 189 -20.74 -13.90 17.39
N PRO A 190 -20.45 -14.01 16.08
CA PRO A 190 -19.34 -13.25 15.48
C PRO A 190 -19.45 -11.75 15.73
N ALA A 191 -18.34 -11.12 16.07
CA ALA A 191 -18.25 -9.69 16.35
C ALA A 191 -18.86 -8.84 15.23
N GLY A 192 -19.68 -7.85 15.59
CA GLY A 192 -20.35 -6.97 14.62
C GLY A 192 -21.56 -7.60 13.93
N THR A 193 -21.96 -8.82 14.29
CA THR A 193 -23.26 -9.40 13.88
C THR A 193 -24.34 -9.12 14.92
N SER A 194 -25.57 -9.55 14.65
CA SER A 194 -26.69 -9.33 15.55
C SER A 194 -27.66 -10.51 15.55
N THR A 195 -28.44 -10.65 16.63
CA THR A 195 -29.56 -11.58 16.70
C THR A 195 -30.88 -10.82 16.62
N ARG A 196 -31.76 -11.27 15.74
CA ARG A 196 -33.12 -10.73 15.56
C ARG A 196 -34.14 -11.55 16.31
N PHE A 197 -35.04 -10.87 17.02
CA PHE A 197 -36.15 -11.42 17.80
C PHE A 197 -37.47 -10.90 17.22
N GLU A 198 -38.29 -11.83 16.67
CA GLU A 198 -39.61 -11.50 16.12
C GLU A 198 -40.65 -11.37 17.22
N PRO A 199 -41.72 -10.57 17.06
CA PRO A 199 -42.80 -10.39 18.04
C PRO A 199 -43.44 -11.75 18.42
N GLY A 200 -43.60 -11.99 19.72
CA GLY A 200 -44.22 -13.18 20.25
C GLY A 200 -43.39 -14.47 20.17
N VAL A 201 -42.24 -14.45 19.50
CA VAL A 201 -41.38 -15.63 19.31
C VAL A 201 -40.38 -15.77 20.43
N THR A 202 -40.22 -16.97 20.97
CA THR A 202 -39.15 -17.32 21.92
C THR A 202 -37.97 -17.91 21.18
N LYS A 203 -36.79 -17.40 21.43
CA LYS A 203 -35.51 -17.85 20.86
C LYS A 203 -34.52 -18.16 21.95
N THR A 204 -33.85 -19.31 21.86
CA THR A 204 -32.70 -19.62 22.73
C THR A 204 -31.42 -19.01 22.16
N VAL A 205 -30.65 -18.32 23.00
CA VAL A 205 -29.38 -17.69 22.64
C VAL A 205 -28.28 -18.11 23.60
N ASN A 206 -27.06 -18.23 23.05
CA ASN A 206 -25.85 -18.41 23.84
C ASN A 206 -25.23 -17.05 24.13
N LEU A 207 -24.80 -16.86 25.35
CA LEU A 207 -24.08 -15.69 25.81
C LEU A 207 -22.68 -16.07 26.26
N THR A 208 -21.72 -15.18 26.05
CA THR A 208 -20.34 -15.27 26.55
C THR A 208 -20.03 -14.15 27.51
N GLN A 209 -19.15 -14.42 28.49
CA GLN A 209 -18.78 -13.44 29.50
C GLN A 209 -18.03 -12.25 28.86
N ILE A 210 -18.40 -11.03 29.26
CA ILE A 210 -17.65 -9.80 28.94
C ILE A 210 -16.22 -9.91 29.50
N SER A 211 -15.26 -9.45 28.72
CA SER A 211 -13.82 -9.51 29.02
C SER A 211 -13.25 -8.16 29.45
N GLY A 212 -11.96 -7.97 29.33
CA GLY A 212 -11.26 -6.77 29.72
C GLY A 212 -11.33 -6.50 31.22
N LEU A 213 -11.43 -5.23 31.59
CA LEU A 213 -11.57 -4.80 32.99
C LEU A 213 -12.95 -5.12 33.58
N LYS A 214 -13.88 -5.66 32.77
CA LYS A 214 -15.26 -5.99 33.16
C LYS A 214 -15.99 -4.78 33.77
N THR A 215 -15.78 -3.61 33.22
CA THR A 215 -16.37 -2.36 33.69
C THR A 215 -17.35 -1.86 32.63
N ILE A 216 -18.62 -1.82 32.95
CA ILE A 216 -19.69 -1.39 32.06
C ILE A 216 -19.86 0.13 32.17
N LYS A 217 -19.86 0.79 31.02
CA LYS A 217 -20.22 2.20 30.83
C LYS A 217 -21.12 2.32 29.61
N GLY A 218 -21.92 3.35 29.52
CA GLY A 218 -22.89 3.54 28.44
C GLY A 218 -24.16 2.70 28.61
N GLY A 219 -24.75 2.27 27.50
CA GLY A 219 -26.02 1.53 27.50
C GLY A 219 -27.18 2.34 28.06
N SER A 220 -28.04 1.69 28.84
CA SER A 220 -29.17 2.34 29.56
C SER A 220 -28.79 2.75 31.00
N SER A 221 -27.52 2.67 31.35
CA SER A 221 -26.97 2.97 32.68
C SER A 221 -27.57 2.14 33.84
N ILE A 222 -28.15 1.00 33.54
CA ILE A 222 -28.78 0.11 34.52
C ILE A 222 -27.72 -0.65 35.30
N ALA A 223 -26.70 -1.18 34.61
CA ALA A 223 -25.67 -2.03 35.17
C ALA A 223 -24.28 -1.39 35.10
N THR A 224 -24.19 -0.07 35.23
CA THR A 224 -22.95 0.70 35.14
C THR A 224 -21.99 0.37 36.28
N GLY A 225 -20.70 0.29 35.97
CA GLY A 225 -19.59 0.02 36.89
C GLY A 225 -18.98 -1.35 36.68
N THR A 226 -18.04 -1.71 37.55
CA THR A 226 -17.42 -3.04 37.52
C THR A 226 -18.46 -4.11 37.79
N ILE A 227 -18.45 -5.19 36.98
CA ILE A 227 -19.35 -6.32 37.16
C ILE A 227 -19.05 -6.99 38.49
N ASP A 228 -20.01 -6.88 39.42
CA ASP A 228 -19.95 -7.47 40.75
C ASP A 228 -21.28 -8.14 41.10
N LEU A 229 -21.25 -9.45 41.26
CA LEU A 229 -22.43 -10.26 41.59
C LEU A 229 -23.04 -9.89 42.94
N SER A 230 -22.33 -9.22 43.84
CA SER A 230 -22.88 -8.66 45.11
C SER A 230 -23.87 -7.53 44.86
N HIS A 231 -23.77 -6.84 43.74
CA HIS A 231 -24.68 -5.75 43.37
C HIS A 231 -25.94 -6.20 42.61
N THR A 232 -26.14 -7.50 42.42
CA THR A 232 -27.23 -8.07 41.60
C THR A 232 -28.59 -7.53 42.02
N ASN A 233 -28.84 -7.38 43.35
CA ASN A 233 -30.11 -6.88 43.85
C ASN A 233 -30.39 -5.41 43.49
N ALA A 234 -29.35 -4.58 43.52
CA ALA A 234 -29.47 -3.18 43.12
C ALA A 234 -29.73 -3.03 41.60
N VAL A 235 -29.07 -3.88 40.80
CA VAL A 235 -29.28 -3.94 39.33
C VAL A 235 -30.70 -4.41 39.06
N LEU A 236 -31.20 -5.44 39.74
CA LEU A 236 -32.57 -5.96 39.58
C LEU A 236 -33.62 -4.93 39.96
N GLN A 237 -33.35 -4.11 40.97
CA GLN A 237 -34.25 -3.04 41.36
C GLN A 237 -34.33 -1.99 40.22
N ARG A 238 -33.20 -1.54 39.64
CA ARG A 238 -33.19 -0.61 38.51
C ARG A 238 -33.91 -1.17 37.28
N ILE A 239 -33.70 -2.45 36.96
CA ILE A 239 -34.41 -3.18 35.88
C ILE A 239 -35.93 -3.03 36.04
N LYS A 240 -36.44 -3.16 37.28
CA LYS A 240 -37.88 -3.01 37.59
C LYS A 240 -38.33 -1.56 37.50
N GLU A 241 -37.53 -0.63 38.05
CA GLU A 241 -37.87 0.80 38.06
C GLU A 241 -37.95 1.36 36.64
N GLU A 242 -37.05 0.92 35.75
CA GLU A 242 -37.00 1.33 34.33
C GLU A 242 -37.97 0.50 33.45
N GLY A 243 -38.75 -0.42 34.00
CA GLY A 243 -39.81 -1.14 33.30
C GLY A 243 -39.32 -2.25 32.36
N PHE A 244 -38.12 -2.76 32.58
CA PHE A 244 -37.59 -3.87 31.80
C PHE A 244 -38.24 -5.21 32.23
N ARG A 245 -38.76 -5.95 31.30
CA ARG A 245 -39.32 -7.31 31.55
C ARG A 245 -38.22 -8.24 32.03
N HIS A 246 -38.53 -9.00 33.06
CA HIS A 246 -37.60 -9.95 33.66
C HIS A 246 -38.40 -11.15 34.20
N THR A 247 -38.14 -12.33 33.65
CA THR A 247 -38.70 -13.61 34.11
C THR A 247 -37.52 -14.51 34.48
N PRO A 248 -37.33 -14.83 35.78
CA PRO A 248 -36.29 -15.76 36.19
C PRO A 248 -36.50 -17.14 35.55
N GLU A 249 -35.43 -17.76 35.09
CA GLU A 249 -35.44 -19.15 34.62
C GLU A 249 -35.28 -20.12 35.81
N GLU A 250 -36.12 -21.13 35.88
CA GLU A 250 -35.90 -22.24 36.82
C GLU A 250 -34.59 -22.94 36.45
N VAL A 251 -33.74 -23.19 37.45
CA VAL A 251 -32.47 -23.88 37.26
C VAL A 251 -32.78 -25.35 36.93
N LEU A 252 -32.94 -25.65 35.64
CA LEU A 252 -32.88 -27.03 35.16
C LEU A 252 -31.42 -27.48 35.33
N ILE A 253 -31.20 -28.50 36.17
CA ILE A 253 -29.91 -29.11 36.43
C ILE A 253 -29.51 -29.98 35.22
N ASP A 254 -29.31 -29.35 34.08
CA ASP A 254 -28.65 -29.98 32.96
C ASP A 254 -27.57 -29.03 32.49
N ILE A 255 -26.37 -29.13 33.10
CA ILE A 255 -25.19 -28.36 32.71
C ILE A 255 -24.61 -29.04 31.47
N GLN A 256 -25.33 -28.96 30.33
CA GLN A 256 -24.70 -29.24 29.05
C GLN A 256 -23.59 -28.20 28.86
N LYS A 257 -22.39 -28.68 28.71
CA LYS A 257 -21.25 -27.81 28.37
C LYS A 257 -21.56 -27.10 27.04
N ILE A 258 -21.81 -25.80 27.11
CA ILE A 258 -22.08 -25.00 25.91
C ILE A 258 -20.78 -24.96 25.08
N GLU A 259 -20.81 -25.54 23.89
CA GLU A 259 -19.66 -25.53 23.00
C GLU A 259 -19.39 -24.12 22.48
N PRO A 260 -18.11 -23.72 22.36
CA PRO A 260 -17.73 -22.46 21.79
C PRO A 260 -18.22 -22.29 20.35
N PHE A 261 -18.53 -21.06 19.97
CA PHE A 261 -18.80 -20.75 18.56
C PHE A 261 -17.54 -20.97 17.73
N LYS A 262 -17.61 -21.82 16.70
CA LYS A 262 -16.51 -22.12 15.79
C LYS A 262 -16.87 -21.69 14.37
N MET A 263 -16.09 -20.78 13.84
CA MET A 263 -16.27 -20.20 12.52
C MET A 263 -15.37 -20.87 11.50
N ASP A 264 -15.86 -21.03 10.28
CA ASP A 264 -15.05 -21.42 9.14
C ASP A 264 -14.00 -20.34 8.83
N ARG A 265 -12.76 -20.74 8.49
CA ARG A 265 -11.64 -19.82 8.32
C ARG A 265 -11.85 -18.84 7.17
N LEU A 266 -12.36 -19.33 6.02
CA LEU A 266 -12.64 -18.45 4.90
C LEU A 266 -13.72 -17.42 5.24
N SER A 267 -14.78 -17.86 5.92
CA SER A 267 -15.82 -16.95 6.41
C SER A 267 -15.28 -15.91 7.39
N TYR A 268 -14.36 -16.32 8.28
CA TYR A 268 -13.67 -15.40 9.18
C TYR A 268 -12.82 -14.39 8.41
N ALA A 269 -12.01 -14.87 7.46
CA ALA A 269 -11.14 -14.02 6.64
C ALA A 269 -11.91 -12.99 5.81
N LEU A 270 -13.09 -13.35 5.30
CA LEU A 270 -13.95 -12.45 4.53
C LEU A 270 -14.60 -11.35 5.38
N ILE A 271 -14.73 -11.54 6.68
CA ILE A 271 -15.36 -10.57 7.59
C ILE A 271 -14.31 -9.72 8.33
N TYR A 272 -13.23 -10.34 8.81
CA TYR A 272 -12.24 -9.71 9.69
C TYR A 272 -10.83 -9.67 9.10
N GLY A 273 -10.65 -10.13 7.86
CA GLY A 273 -9.34 -10.35 7.27
C GLY A 273 -8.72 -11.70 7.67
N PRO A 274 -7.73 -12.17 6.89
CA PRO A 274 -7.04 -13.44 7.11
C PRO A 274 -6.29 -13.43 8.45
N THR A 275 -6.11 -14.61 9.05
CA THR A 275 -5.41 -14.82 10.32
C THR A 275 -4.23 -15.79 10.17
N VAL A 276 -3.50 -16.04 11.25
CA VAL A 276 -2.31 -16.90 11.25
C VAL A 276 -2.56 -18.23 10.54
N GLY A 277 -1.71 -18.55 9.56
CA GLY A 277 -1.79 -19.76 8.75
C GLY A 277 -2.65 -19.63 7.49
N ASP A 278 -3.43 -18.54 7.34
CA ASP A 278 -4.06 -18.21 6.05
C ASP A 278 -3.01 -17.56 5.13
N SER A 279 -3.17 -17.74 3.82
CA SER A 279 -2.30 -17.13 2.82
C SER A 279 -3.10 -16.22 1.88
N VAL A 280 -2.45 -15.14 1.43
CA VAL A 280 -3.04 -14.15 0.51
C VAL A 280 -2.17 -14.02 -0.73
N ARG A 281 -2.79 -14.05 -1.90
CA ARG A 281 -2.15 -13.77 -3.18
C ARG A 281 -1.96 -12.28 -3.40
N LEU A 282 -0.79 -11.85 -3.82
CA LEU A 282 -0.48 -10.45 -4.06
C LEU A 282 -0.84 -10.04 -5.50
N GLY A 283 -1.96 -9.37 -5.68
CA GLY A 283 -2.48 -8.98 -7.00
C GLY A 283 -2.64 -10.19 -7.91
N SER A 284 -2.27 -10.04 -9.18
CA SER A 284 -2.23 -11.12 -10.18
C SER A 284 -0.89 -11.85 -10.25
N THR A 285 0.04 -11.61 -9.32
CA THR A 285 1.34 -12.30 -9.25
C THR A 285 1.19 -13.73 -8.75
N ASP A 286 2.25 -14.54 -8.84
CA ASP A 286 2.31 -15.84 -8.19
C ASP A 286 2.91 -15.78 -6.77
N LEU A 287 3.01 -14.58 -6.21
CA LEU A 287 3.49 -14.40 -4.85
C LEU A 287 2.37 -14.60 -3.84
N TRP A 288 2.64 -15.42 -2.84
CA TRP A 288 1.74 -15.70 -1.73
C TRP A 288 2.37 -15.35 -0.40
N VAL A 289 1.63 -14.69 0.46
CA VAL A 289 2.06 -14.40 1.83
C VAL A 289 1.22 -15.15 2.84
N THR A 290 1.86 -15.80 3.79
CA THR A 290 1.19 -16.43 4.93
C THR A 290 1.30 -15.52 6.14
N ILE A 291 0.20 -15.33 6.87
CA ILE A 291 0.15 -14.48 8.07
C ILE A 291 0.95 -15.15 9.18
N GLU A 292 2.04 -14.47 9.62
CA GLU A 292 2.97 -14.97 10.64
C GLU A 292 2.44 -14.77 12.06
N LYS A 293 1.68 -13.70 12.29
CA LYS A 293 1.16 -13.31 13.60
C LYS A 293 -0.18 -12.58 13.48
N ASP A 294 -1.05 -12.80 14.44
CA ASP A 294 -2.30 -12.05 14.61
C ASP A 294 -2.35 -11.46 16.01
N TYR A 295 -2.55 -10.15 16.10
CA TYR A 295 -2.66 -9.42 17.36
C TYR A 295 -4.10 -9.25 17.82
N THR A 296 -5.09 -9.63 17.01
CA THR A 296 -6.50 -9.52 17.36
C THR A 296 -6.92 -10.59 18.36
N ALA A 297 -8.02 -10.35 19.06
CA ALA A 297 -8.66 -11.34 19.93
C ALA A 297 -9.91 -11.89 19.24
N HIS A 298 -9.89 -13.16 18.87
CA HIS A 298 -10.99 -13.81 18.15
C HIS A 298 -12.30 -13.76 18.95
N GLY A 299 -13.27 -13.04 18.42
CA GLY A 299 -14.56 -12.77 19.04
C GLY A 299 -14.71 -11.35 19.57
N ASP A 300 -13.62 -10.58 19.73
CA ASP A 300 -13.60 -9.17 20.13
C ASP A 300 -13.10 -8.26 19.01
N GLU A 301 -13.25 -8.64 17.74
CA GLU A 301 -12.80 -7.83 16.63
C GLU A 301 -13.51 -6.46 16.60
N CYS A 302 -12.75 -5.40 16.34
CA CYS A 302 -13.29 -4.07 16.11
C CYS A 302 -13.83 -4.00 14.68
N THR A 303 -15.12 -3.71 14.55
CA THR A 303 -15.79 -3.51 13.26
C THR A 303 -16.61 -2.24 13.29
N PHE A 304 -16.59 -1.46 12.21
CA PHE A 304 -17.30 -0.18 12.10
C PHE A 304 -18.56 -0.30 11.23
N GLY A 305 -19.65 0.33 11.65
CA GLY A 305 -20.92 0.37 10.93
C GLY A 305 -22.16 0.32 11.83
N GLY A 306 -23.33 0.43 11.25
CA GLY A 306 -24.61 0.36 11.96
C GLY A 306 -24.79 -0.96 12.69
N GLY A 307 -24.91 -0.90 14.00
CA GLY A 307 -25.05 -2.09 14.85
C GLY A 307 -23.78 -2.92 15.06
N LYS A 308 -22.62 -2.44 14.55
CA LYS A 308 -21.32 -3.09 14.71
C LYS A 308 -20.71 -2.87 16.10
N THR A 309 -19.45 -3.30 16.29
CA THR A 309 -18.83 -3.28 17.63
C THR A 309 -18.33 -1.91 18.08
N LEU A 310 -17.90 -1.05 17.16
CA LEU A 310 -17.35 0.28 17.51
C LEU A 310 -18.46 1.28 17.83
N ARG A 311 -19.09 1.11 19.00
CA ARG A 311 -20.11 1.96 19.56
C ARG A 311 -19.79 2.30 21.02
N ASP A 312 -20.35 3.39 21.54
CA ASP A 312 -20.15 3.86 22.91
C ASP A 312 -20.37 2.75 23.95
N GLY A 313 -19.43 2.62 24.87
CA GLY A 313 -19.46 1.61 25.95
C GLY A 313 -19.20 0.17 25.47
N ILE A 314 -19.03 -0.05 24.16
CA ILE A 314 -18.75 -1.36 23.56
C ILE A 314 -17.30 -1.37 23.05
N GLY A 315 -17.06 -1.25 21.76
CA GLY A 315 -15.71 -1.12 21.20
C GLY A 315 -15.11 0.28 21.31
N GLN A 316 -15.94 1.31 21.44
CA GLN A 316 -15.53 2.66 21.82
C GLN A 316 -15.60 2.82 23.34
N ALA A 317 -14.53 3.22 23.97
CA ALA A 317 -14.46 3.47 25.40
C ALA A 317 -15.14 4.78 25.77
N ALA A 318 -16.12 4.72 26.68
CA ALA A 318 -16.85 5.88 27.12
C ALA A 318 -16.03 6.72 28.14
N GLY A 319 -16.15 8.06 28.02
CA GLY A 319 -15.58 9.02 28.99
C GLY A 319 -14.06 9.13 28.94
N ARG A 320 -13.46 8.95 27.75
CA ARG A 320 -12.03 9.15 27.52
C ARG A 320 -11.76 10.55 26.98
N ALA A 321 -10.75 11.22 27.52
CA ALA A 321 -10.26 12.49 26.99
C ALA A 321 -9.39 12.26 25.74
N ASP A 322 -9.05 13.34 25.03
CA ASP A 322 -8.29 13.26 23.78
C ASP A 322 -6.90 12.62 23.96
N ASP A 323 -6.20 12.96 25.03
CA ASP A 323 -4.87 12.43 25.40
C ASP A 323 -4.88 10.95 25.83
N GLU A 324 -6.07 10.41 26.14
CA GLU A 324 -6.26 9.00 26.49
C GLU A 324 -6.59 8.09 25.29
N CYS A 325 -6.70 8.65 24.07
CA CYS A 325 -7.14 7.94 22.85
C CYS A 325 -6.23 8.22 21.68
N ALA A 326 -6.21 7.30 20.70
CA ALA A 326 -5.64 7.57 19.40
C ALA A 326 -6.50 8.56 18.60
N ASP A 327 -5.88 9.34 17.68
CA ASP A 327 -6.62 10.20 16.74
C ASP A 327 -7.26 9.36 15.61
N LEU A 328 -6.54 8.35 15.16
CA LEU A 328 -6.95 7.42 14.12
C LEU A 328 -6.56 6.00 14.48
N VAL A 329 -7.44 5.05 14.20
CA VAL A 329 -7.11 3.63 14.24
C VAL A 329 -7.49 2.95 12.93
N LEU A 330 -6.52 2.25 12.31
CA LEU A 330 -6.79 1.32 11.23
C LEU A 330 -7.05 -0.05 11.87
N VAL A 331 -8.26 -0.59 11.69
CA VAL A 331 -8.66 -1.85 12.35
C VAL A 331 -8.53 -3.06 11.42
N ASN A 332 -8.10 -4.20 11.97
CA ASN A 332 -7.97 -5.49 11.28
C ASN A 332 -7.06 -5.47 10.03
N ALA A 333 -6.00 -4.69 10.05
CA ALA A 333 -5.08 -4.53 8.93
C ALA A 333 -4.16 -5.76 8.75
N LEU A 334 -3.96 -6.21 7.49
CA LEU A 334 -2.86 -7.09 7.14
C LEU A 334 -1.62 -6.24 6.80
N VAL A 335 -0.64 -6.24 7.68
CA VAL A 335 0.60 -5.48 7.48
C VAL A 335 1.62 -6.33 6.73
N ILE A 336 2.20 -5.77 5.67
CA ILE A 336 3.39 -6.30 4.98
C ILE A 336 4.51 -5.29 5.19
N ASP A 337 5.48 -5.66 6.00
CA ASP A 337 6.64 -4.83 6.34
C ASP A 337 7.91 -5.69 6.40
N TRP A 338 9.09 -5.06 6.37
CA TRP A 338 10.33 -5.79 6.56
C TRP A 338 10.38 -6.55 7.89
N SER A 339 9.70 -6.04 8.91
CA SER A 339 9.64 -6.61 10.26
C SER A 339 8.75 -7.85 10.37
N GLY A 340 7.86 -8.09 9.41
CA GLY A 340 6.97 -9.25 9.38
C GLY A 340 5.73 -9.05 8.53
N ILE A 341 4.96 -10.13 8.43
CA ILE A 341 3.65 -10.18 7.77
C ILE A 341 2.62 -10.57 8.81
N PHE A 342 1.83 -9.61 9.27
CA PHE A 342 0.99 -9.83 10.44
C PHE A 342 -0.33 -9.05 10.37
N LYS A 343 -1.34 -9.56 11.08
CA LYS A 343 -2.61 -8.86 11.28
C LYS A 343 -2.57 -8.07 12.59
N ALA A 344 -2.92 -6.79 12.52
CA ALA A 344 -2.96 -5.91 13.68
C ALA A 344 -3.87 -4.69 13.44
N ASP A 345 -4.25 -4.03 14.52
CA ASP A 345 -4.74 -2.66 14.50
C ASP A 345 -3.55 -1.70 14.63
N ILE A 346 -3.62 -0.56 13.94
CA ILE A 346 -2.56 0.47 13.93
C ILE A 346 -3.16 1.77 14.43
N GLY A 347 -2.62 2.31 15.52
CA GLY A 347 -3.05 3.61 16.07
C GLY A 347 -2.09 4.73 15.74
N VAL A 348 -2.67 5.87 15.45
CA VAL A 348 -1.95 7.10 15.11
C VAL A 348 -2.37 8.21 16.08
N LYS A 349 -1.40 8.93 16.62
CA LYS A 349 -1.57 10.15 17.42
C LYS A 349 -0.60 11.21 16.91
N ASP A 350 -1.08 12.43 16.68
CA ASP A 350 -0.26 13.55 16.17
C ASP A 350 0.53 13.21 14.89
N GLY A 351 -0.03 12.34 14.06
CA GLY A 351 0.58 11.90 12.81
C GLY A 351 1.65 10.83 12.94
N VAL A 352 1.90 10.32 14.14
CA VAL A 352 2.89 9.28 14.45
C VAL A 352 2.18 7.98 14.82
N ILE A 353 2.74 6.85 14.40
CA ILE A 353 2.28 5.53 14.83
C ILE A 353 2.61 5.37 16.33
N VAL A 354 1.60 5.29 17.19
CA VAL A 354 1.76 5.17 18.63
C VAL A 354 1.58 3.75 19.13
N GLY A 355 0.98 2.88 18.34
CA GLY A 355 0.75 1.50 18.73
C GLY A 355 0.45 0.59 17.54
N ILE A 356 0.84 -0.67 17.68
CA ILE A 356 0.50 -1.78 16.79
C ILE A 356 0.05 -2.93 17.68
N GLY A 357 -1.15 -3.46 17.45
CA GLY A 357 -1.68 -4.50 18.32
C GLY A 357 -3.19 -4.65 18.19
N LYS A 358 -3.88 -4.86 19.31
CA LYS A 358 -5.34 -4.90 19.41
C LYS A 358 -5.86 -3.54 19.88
N ALA A 359 -6.75 -2.94 19.12
CA ALA A 359 -7.46 -1.71 19.50
C ALA A 359 -8.82 -1.99 20.14
N GLY A 360 -9.43 -0.97 20.71
CA GLY A 360 -10.80 -1.01 21.22
C GLY A 360 -10.98 -0.40 22.60
N ASN A 361 -11.91 -0.99 23.34
CA ASN A 361 -12.27 -0.55 24.69
C ASN A 361 -11.74 -1.52 25.75
N PRO A 362 -10.70 -1.14 26.50
CA PRO A 362 -10.11 -2.02 27.52
C PRO A 362 -11.08 -2.34 28.66
N ASP A 363 -12.15 -1.54 28.83
CA ASP A 363 -13.13 -1.79 29.90
C ASP A 363 -13.92 -3.12 29.69
N VAL A 364 -14.10 -3.53 28.40
CA VAL A 364 -14.97 -4.70 28.03
C VAL A 364 -14.34 -5.64 27.02
N MET A 365 -13.15 -5.35 26.48
CA MET A 365 -12.43 -6.18 25.47
C MET A 365 -11.08 -6.63 25.99
N ASP A 366 -10.68 -7.88 25.66
CA ASP A 366 -9.36 -8.41 26.02
C ASP A 366 -8.25 -7.91 25.10
N GLY A 367 -7.05 -7.85 25.65
CA GLY A 367 -5.80 -7.62 24.89
C GLY A 367 -5.64 -6.24 24.29
N VAL A 368 -6.49 -5.27 24.63
CA VAL A 368 -6.39 -3.90 24.10
C VAL A 368 -5.07 -3.26 24.51
N ASN A 369 -4.31 -2.84 23.51
CA ASN A 369 -3.06 -2.07 23.74
C ASN A 369 -3.43 -0.69 24.29
N PRO A 370 -2.80 -0.24 25.39
CA PRO A 370 -3.10 1.07 25.99
C PRO A 370 -2.97 2.27 25.06
N ALA A 371 -2.10 2.19 24.06
CA ALA A 371 -1.94 3.22 23.03
C ALA A 371 -3.00 3.15 21.90
N LEU A 372 -3.87 2.13 21.90
CA LEU A 372 -4.86 1.87 20.87
C LEU A 372 -6.31 1.96 21.41
N VAL A 373 -6.50 2.72 22.48
CA VAL A 373 -7.85 2.96 23.01
C VAL A 373 -8.63 3.78 21.99
N ILE A 374 -9.81 3.29 21.64
CA ILE A 374 -10.76 3.99 20.77
C ILE A 374 -11.73 4.79 21.65
N GLY A 375 -11.72 6.09 21.51
CA GLY A 375 -12.62 7.01 22.22
C GLY A 375 -13.52 7.79 21.25
N SER A 376 -14.24 8.77 21.79
CA SER A 376 -15.08 9.67 20.99
C SER A 376 -14.27 10.61 20.07
N ASN A 377 -12.97 10.77 20.34
CA ASN A 377 -12.03 11.58 19.55
C ASN A 377 -11.23 10.75 18.51
N THR A 378 -11.56 9.48 18.34
CA THR A 378 -10.85 8.58 17.44
C THR A 378 -11.60 8.38 16.12
N ASP A 379 -10.94 8.64 14.99
CA ASP A 379 -11.44 8.26 13.67
C ASP A 379 -11.02 6.82 13.34
N ILE A 380 -11.75 6.17 12.42
CA ILE A 380 -11.59 4.75 12.09
C ILE A 380 -11.42 4.56 10.58
N ILE A 381 -10.39 3.79 10.21
CA ILE A 381 -10.29 3.19 8.88
C ILE A 381 -10.51 1.68 9.02
N ALA A 382 -11.56 1.19 8.41
CA ALA A 382 -11.84 -0.25 8.30
C ALA A 382 -10.88 -0.87 7.27
N ALA A 383 -9.96 -1.70 7.77
CA ALA A 383 -8.90 -2.30 6.96
C ALA A 383 -9.03 -3.83 6.87
N GLU A 384 -10.20 -4.38 7.17
CA GLU A 384 -10.50 -5.81 7.04
C GLU A 384 -10.22 -6.27 5.61
N GLY A 385 -9.36 -7.28 5.48
CA GLY A 385 -8.99 -7.83 4.18
C GLY A 385 -8.09 -6.94 3.32
N LYS A 386 -7.67 -5.77 3.80
CA LYS A 386 -6.74 -4.87 3.11
C LYS A 386 -5.30 -5.06 3.58
N ILE A 387 -4.36 -4.82 2.66
CA ILE A 387 -2.93 -4.85 2.94
C ILE A 387 -2.47 -3.43 3.26
N ILE A 388 -1.65 -3.28 4.30
CA ILE A 388 -1.00 -2.03 4.69
C ILE A 388 0.51 -2.17 4.53
N THR A 389 1.12 -1.21 3.83
CA THR A 389 2.58 -1.08 3.74
C THR A 389 3.01 0.31 4.19
N ALA A 390 4.28 0.46 4.54
CA ALA A 390 4.86 1.80 4.62
C ALA A 390 4.83 2.49 3.26
N GLY A 391 4.77 3.80 3.24
CA GLY A 391 4.88 4.59 2.02
C GLY A 391 6.22 4.40 1.33
N GLY A 392 6.19 4.30 0.00
CA GLY A 392 7.38 4.14 -0.82
C GLY A 392 8.30 5.36 -0.75
N ILE A 393 9.60 5.12 -0.91
CA ILE A 393 10.66 6.12 -0.93
C ILE A 393 11.43 5.99 -2.24
N ASP A 394 11.36 7.02 -3.07
CA ASP A 394 12.13 7.12 -4.30
C ASP A 394 13.35 8.01 -4.07
N THR A 395 14.53 7.44 -4.20
CA THR A 395 15.80 8.11 -3.91
C THR A 395 16.51 8.68 -5.13
N HIS A 396 15.92 8.52 -6.32
CA HIS A 396 16.51 9.01 -7.57
C HIS A 396 15.45 9.71 -8.42
N VAL A 397 15.23 11.00 -8.15
CA VAL A 397 14.18 11.79 -8.81
C VAL A 397 14.79 13.04 -9.45
N HIS A 398 14.48 13.26 -10.72
CA HIS A 398 14.73 14.51 -11.40
C HIS A 398 13.52 15.44 -11.22
N TYR A 399 13.68 16.57 -10.56
CA TYR A 399 12.59 17.54 -10.33
C TYR A 399 12.34 18.37 -11.58
N ILE A 400 11.67 17.76 -12.56
CA ILE A 400 11.40 18.34 -13.88
C ILE A 400 10.06 19.07 -13.91
N CYS A 401 9.01 18.48 -13.35
CA CYS A 401 7.69 19.12 -13.28
C CYS A 401 6.94 18.72 -12.00
N PRO A 402 6.08 19.61 -11.44
CA PRO A 402 5.35 19.31 -10.23
C PRO A 402 4.28 18.21 -10.39
N GLN A 403 3.82 17.94 -11.62
CA GLN A 403 2.82 16.91 -11.89
C GLN A 403 3.27 15.49 -11.55
N GLN A 404 4.60 15.21 -11.63
CA GLN A 404 5.14 13.90 -11.18
C GLN A 404 4.84 13.58 -9.71
N ILE A 405 4.49 14.56 -8.90
CA ILE A 405 4.18 14.34 -7.49
C ILE A 405 2.82 13.66 -7.32
N GLU A 406 1.84 14.01 -8.17
CA GLU A 406 0.53 13.35 -8.17
C GLU A 406 0.67 11.88 -8.63
N GLU A 407 1.49 11.62 -9.65
CA GLU A 407 1.81 10.26 -10.09
C GLU A 407 2.47 9.44 -8.97
N SER A 408 3.43 10.03 -8.29
CA SER A 408 4.15 9.37 -7.19
C SER A 408 3.23 9.00 -6.05
N ILE A 409 2.43 9.96 -5.55
CA ILE A 409 1.57 9.69 -4.39
C ILE A 409 0.43 8.72 -4.73
N SER A 410 -0.13 8.81 -5.95
CA SER A 410 -1.17 7.89 -6.41
C SER A 410 -0.68 6.46 -6.66
N SER A 411 0.64 6.27 -6.79
CA SER A 411 1.29 4.96 -6.89
C SER A 411 1.84 4.42 -5.56
N GLY A 412 1.65 5.16 -4.45
CA GLY A 412 2.09 4.76 -3.11
C GLY A 412 3.48 5.25 -2.69
N VAL A 413 4.12 6.12 -3.47
CA VAL A 413 5.37 6.78 -3.10
C VAL A 413 5.07 8.04 -2.29
N THR A 414 5.56 8.10 -1.06
CA THR A 414 5.27 9.19 -0.09
C THR A 414 6.49 10.07 0.21
N THR A 415 7.67 9.66 -0.25
CA THR A 415 8.94 10.35 0.01
C THR A 415 9.81 10.33 -1.25
N MET A 416 10.39 11.47 -1.61
CA MET A 416 11.22 11.64 -2.78
C MET A 416 12.53 12.39 -2.44
N PHE A 417 13.65 11.82 -2.87
CA PHE A 417 14.97 12.46 -2.83
C PHE A 417 15.45 12.70 -4.24
N GLY A 418 15.81 13.92 -4.52
CA GLY A 418 16.24 14.29 -5.88
C GLY A 418 16.67 15.74 -6.00
N GLY A 419 16.87 16.14 -7.24
CA GLY A 419 17.25 17.48 -7.56
C GLY A 419 16.85 17.88 -8.98
N GLY A 420 17.04 19.13 -9.28
CA GLY A 420 16.65 19.76 -10.53
C GLY A 420 15.96 21.10 -10.28
N THR A 421 15.74 21.83 -11.35
CA THR A 421 15.11 23.15 -11.32
C THR A 421 14.07 23.30 -12.44
N GLY A 422 13.45 22.21 -12.84
CA GLY A 422 12.61 22.14 -14.03
C GLY A 422 13.35 21.49 -15.20
N PRO A 423 12.82 21.52 -16.45
CA PRO A 423 13.37 20.85 -17.62
C PRO A 423 14.60 21.59 -18.21
N SER A 424 15.53 22.03 -17.37
CA SER A 424 16.84 22.51 -17.84
C SER A 424 17.70 21.33 -18.29
N THR A 425 18.60 21.54 -19.23
CA THR A 425 19.50 20.50 -19.74
C THR A 425 20.22 19.75 -18.61
N ALA A 426 20.74 20.51 -17.65
CA ALA A 426 21.45 19.96 -16.50
C ALA A 426 20.53 19.16 -15.54
N SER A 427 19.29 19.60 -15.34
CA SER A 427 18.32 18.88 -14.50
C SER A 427 17.79 17.60 -15.18
N VAL A 428 17.69 17.61 -16.50
CA VAL A 428 17.31 16.42 -17.28
C VAL A 428 18.41 15.36 -17.21
N ALA A 429 19.68 15.77 -17.29
CA ALA A 429 20.80 14.83 -17.21
C ALA A 429 21.13 14.40 -15.77
N ALA A 430 21.12 15.33 -14.82
CA ALA A 430 21.60 15.09 -13.45
C ALA A 430 20.59 15.55 -12.38
N ASN A 431 20.20 14.67 -11.49
CA ASN A 431 19.25 14.95 -10.41
C ASN A 431 19.87 15.76 -9.26
N CYS A 432 20.38 16.93 -9.55
CA CYS A 432 20.95 17.83 -8.54
C CYS A 432 20.45 19.27 -8.69
N THR A 433 20.33 19.97 -7.56
CA THR A 433 19.98 21.39 -7.49
C THR A 433 21.19 22.17 -6.99
N PRO A 434 21.95 22.83 -7.86
CA PRO A 434 23.11 23.64 -7.46
C PRO A 434 22.67 25.02 -6.95
N SER A 435 23.58 25.70 -6.24
CA SER A 435 23.49 27.05 -5.70
C SER A 435 22.49 27.22 -4.53
N LYS A 436 22.90 28.07 -3.59
CA LYS A 436 22.06 28.44 -2.43
C LYS A 436 20.68 28.99 -2.84
N THR A 437 20.65 29.75 -3.93
CA THR A 437 19.41 30.38 -4.43
C THR A 437 18.42 29.33 -4.92
N TYR A 438 18.85 28.41 -5.81
CA TYR A 438 17.98 27.39 -6.33
C TYR A 438 17.59 26.35 -5.28
N ILE A 439 18.49 25.97 -4.37
CA ILE A 439 18.19 25.08 -3.24
C ILE A 439 17.04 25.68 -2.41
N ARG A 440 17.16 26.96 -2.02
CA ARG A 440 16.08 27.66 -1.31
C ARG A 440 14.78 27.68 -2.09
N GLN A 441 14.82 28.07 -3.38
CA GLN A 441 13.62 28.18 -4.21
C GLN A 441 12.94 26.83 -4.40
N MET A 442 13.70 25.77 -4.62
CA MET A 442 13.14 24.41 -4.73
C MET A 442 12.51 23.97 -3.42
N MET A 443 13.17 24.14 -2.26
CA MET A 443 12.57 23.83 -0.98
C MET A 443 11.24 24.60 -0.75
N GLN A 444 11.20 25.89 -1.09
CA GLN A 444 9.99 26.70 -0.98
C GLN A 444 8.87 26.26 -1.93
N THR A 445 9.22 25.72 -3.10
CA THR A 445 8.25 25.17 -4.06
C THR A 445 7.72 23.81 -3.57
N LEU A 446 8.62 22.92 -3.17
CA LEU A 446 8.32 21.59 -2.67
C LEU A 446 7.56 21.63 -1.33
N ASP A 447 7.67 22.73 -0.58
CA ASP A 447 6.93 22.94 0.67
C ASP A 447 5.41 22.86 0.51
N LYS A 448 4.89 23.10 -0.69
CA LYS A 448 3.46 23.12 -1.02
C LYS A 448 2.94 21.76 -1.51
N LEU A 449 3.81 20.79 -1.75
CA LEU A 449 3.45 19.51 -2.36
C LEU A 449 3.32 18.41 -1.31
N PRO A 450 2.43 17.41 -1.49
CA PRO A 450 2.00 16.50 -0.41
C PRO A 450 2.95 15.33 -0.09
N VAL A 451 4.21 15.40 -0.52
CA VAL A 451 5.21 14.34 -0.37
C VAL A 451 6.33 14.82 0.55
N ASN A 452 7.01 13.95 1.24
CA ASN A 452 8.25 14.30 1.94
C ASN A 452 9.37 14.47 0.93
N PHE A 453 10.23 15.46 1.11
CA PHE A 453 11.29 15.77 0.16
C PHE A 453 12.67 15.89 0.80
N GLY A 454 13.69 15.41 0.08
CA GLY A 454 15.06 15.77 0.28
C GLY A 454 15.63 16.39 -1.01
N VAL A 455 16.23 17.58 -0.92
CA VAL A 455 16.88 18.22 -2.06
C VAL A 455 18.34 17.80 -2.11
N ILE A 456 18.80 17.34 -3.28
CA ILE A 456 20.16 16.87 -3.51
C ILE A 456 20.95 17.98 -4.22
N GLY A 457 22.13 18.31 -3.69
CA GLY A 457 23.05 19.27 -4.27
C GLY A 457 24.00 18.66 -5.30
N LYS A 458 24.70 19.49 -6.04
CA LYS A 458 25.74 19.07 -7.01
C LYS A 458 27.05 18.76 -6.29
N GLY A 459 27.51 17.50 -6.42
CA GLY A 459 28.72 16.98 -5.77
C GLY A 459 30.00 17.04 -6.60
N SER A 460 29.91 17.30 -7.92
CA SER A 460 31.05 17.28 -8.85
C SER A 460 31.90 18.53 -8.70
N ASP A 461 32.83 18.52 -7.74
CA ASP A 461 33.80 19.58 -7.48
C ASP A 461 35.03 18.97 -6.79
N THR A 462 36.21 19.39 -7.21
CA THR A 462 37.49 19.02 -6.55
C THR A 462 37.87 19.96 -5.42
N GLY A 463 37.07 21.00 -5.16
CA GLY A 463 37.19 21.94 -4.05
C GLY A 463 36.02 21.84 -3.07
N LYS A 464 36.29 22.01 -1.78
CA LYS A 464 35.26 21.91 -0.73
C LYS A 464 34.31 23.11 -0.57
N PRO A 465 34.72 24.39 -0.88
CA PRO A 465 33.90 25.55 -0.52
C PRO A 465 32.50 25.54 -1.11
N GLY A 466 32.37 25.26 -2.42
CA GLY A 466 31.08 25.20 -3.10
C GLY A 466 30.16 24.09 -2.59
N LEU A 467 30.73 22.94 -2.23
CA LEU A 467 29.98 21.83 -1.64
C LEU A 467 29.49 22.16 -0.23
N ARG A 468 30.33 22.75 0.63
CA ARG A 468 29.93 23.21 1.97
C ARG A 468 28.85 24.30 1.91
N ASP A 469 28.93 25.19 0.93
CA ASP A 469 27.87 26.18 0.71
C ASP A 469 26.51 25.58 0.45
N GLN A 470 26.46 24.49 -0.32
CA GLN A 470 25.21 23.74 -0.57
C GLN A 470 24.74 23.01 0.68
N CYS A 471 25.66 22.43 1.46
CA CYS A 471 25.34 21.82 2.76
C CYS A 471 24.72 22.86 3.72
N ASN A 472 25.33 24.04 3.81
CA ASN A 472 24.83 25.14 4.62
C ASN A 472 23.49 25.70 4.10
N ALA A 473 23.16 25.51 2.83
CA ALA A 473 21.84 25.81 2.27
C ALA A 473 20.78 24.73 2.55
N GLY A 474 21.18 23.60 3.13
CA GLY A 474 20.25 22.59 3.64
C GLY A 474 20.06 21.36 2.75
N VAL A 475 20.90 21.10 1.73
CA VAL A 475 20.75 19.88 0.92
C VAL A 475 20.86 18.62 1.78
N ALA A 476 20.05 17.61 1.47
CA ALA A 476 20.01 16.34 2.18
C ALA A 476 21.08 15.33 1.70
N GLY A 477 21.76 15.63 0.61
CA GLY A 477 22.84 14.83 0.02
C GLY A 477 23.53 15.57 -1.10
N LEU A 478 24.61 14.96 -1.64
CA LEU A 478 25.35 15.49 -2.80
C LEU A 478 25.41 14.43 -3.91
N LYS A 479 25.13 14.83 -5.15
CA LYS A 479 25.16 13.97 -6.34
C LYS A 479 26.42 14.22 -7.17
N LEU A 480 27.21 13.18 -7.36
CA LEU A 480 28.24 13.10 -8.38
C LEU A 480 27.62 12.60 -9.70
N HIS A 481 27.96 13.23 -10.81
CA HIS A 481 27.48 12.84 -12.13
C HIS A 481 28.55 13.08 -13.21
N GLU A 482 28.67 12.15 -14.16
CA GLU A 482 29.67 12.23 -15.21
C GLU A 482 29.58 13.51 -16.06
N ASP A 483 28.38 13.98 -16.38
CA ASP A 483 28.15 15.20 -17.16
C ASP A 483 28.76 16.45 -16.51
N TRP A 484 28.98 16.41 -15.20
CA TRP A 484 29.66 17.44 -14.43
C TRP A 484 31.09 17.08 -14.07
N GLY A 485 31.53 15.88 -14.39
CA GLY A 485 32.81 15.30 -14.05
C GLY A 485 32.77 14.44 -12.79
N CYS A 486 33.12 13.15 -12.95
CA CYS A 486 33.12 12.14 -11.89
C CYS A 486 34.52 11.52 -11.76
N THR A 487 35.55 12.36 -11.62
CA THR A 487 36.94 11.93 -11.46
C THR A 487 37.22 11.44 -10.03
N PRO A 488 38.25 10.61 -9.81
CA PRO A 488 38.66 10.22 -8.47
C PRO A 488 38.87 11.38 -7.49
N SER A 489 39.35 12.54 -7.96
CA SER A 489 39.53 13.73 -7.12
C SER A 489 38.18 14.33 -6.71
N ALA A 490 37.22 14.43 -7.63
CA ALA A 490 35.88 14.94 -7.34
C ALA A 490 35.15 14.00 -6.37
N ILE A 491 35.26 12.69 -6.59
CA ILE A 491 34.71 11.65 -5.70
C ILE A 491 35.26 11.79 -4.27
N ASP A 492 36.59 11.88 -4.12
CA ASP A 492 37.25 12.00 -2.83
C ASP A 492 36.84 13.27 -2.08
N THR A 493 36.76 14.39 -2.79
CA THR A 493 36.37 15.69 -2.21
C THR A 493 34.90 15.69 -1.80
N CYS A 494 34.02 15.20 -2.65
CA CYS A 494 32.58 15.10 -2.35
C CYS A 494 32.33 14.21 -1.11
N LEU A 495 32.91 13.01 -1.08
CA LEU A 495 32.80 12.11 0.06
C LEU A 495 33.38 12.72 1.34
N SER A 496 34.48 13.47 1.26
CA SER A 496 35.05 14.16 2.42
C SER A 496 34.10 15.20 3.01
N VAL A 497 33.37 15.94 2.14
CA VAL A 497 32.35 16.90 2.59
C VAL A 497 31.13 16.18 3.15
N CYS A 498 30.71 15.06 2.54
CA CYS A 498 29.62 14.25 3.08
C CYS A 498 29.95 13.69 4.47
N GLU A 499 31.19 13.27 4.72
CA GLU A 499 31.68 12.86 6.04
C GLU A 499 31.61 14.01 7.07
N GLU A 500 31.99 15.23 6.66
CA GLU A 500 31.94 16.42 7.53
C GLU A 500 30.52 16.77 7.97
N HIS A 501 29.51 16.52 7.14
CA HIS A 501 28.13 16.98 7.35
C HIS A 501 27.09 15.89 7.59
N ASP A 502 27.50 14.63 7.65
CA ASP A 502 26.63 13.44 7.79
C ASP A 502 25.45 13.45 6.80
N ILE A 503 25.75 13.61 5.51
CA ILE A 503 24.81 13.54 4.40
C ILE A 503 25.22 12.45 3.41
N GLN A 504 24.28 11.91 2.63
CA GLN A 504 24.58 10.86 1.66
C GLN A 504 25.27 11.42 0.40
N CYS A 505 26.20 10.63 -0.12
CA CYS A 505 26.80 10.83 -1.43
C CYS A 505 26.16 9.87 -2.43
N GLN A 506 25.54 10.39 -3.47
CA GLN A 506 24.99 9.61 -4.58
C GLN A 506 25.91 9.71 -5.80
N ILE A 507 26.08 8.61 -6.53
CA ILE A 507 26.98 8.60 -7.68
C ILE A 507 26.35 7.99 -8.91
N HIS A 508 26.44 8.72 -10.03
CA HIS A 508 26.43 8.25 -11.40
C HIS A 508 27.89 8.32 -11.87
N SER A 509 28.56 7.18 -12.06
CA SER A 509 29.98 7.13 -12.32
C SER A 509 30.32 7.39 -13.79
N ASP A 510 31.59 7.35 -14.13
CA ASP A 510 32.14 7.70 -15.46
C ASP A 510 31.87 6.58 -16.49
N SER A 511 30.88 6.77 -17.37
CA SER A 511 30.54 5.83 -18.45
C SER A 511 31.60 5.74 -19.54
N LEU A 512 32.40 6.78 -19.71
CA LEU A 512 33.48 6.81 -20.72
C LEU A 512 34.71 5.98 -20.30
N ASN A 513 34.83 5.61 -19.04
CA ASN A 513 36.08 5.08 -18.46
C ASN A 513 37.25 6.05 -18.66
N GLU A 514 36.98 7.34 -18.79
CA GLU A 514 37.96 8.36 -19.20
C GLU A 514 39.05 8.54 -18.16
N SER A 515 38.68 8.53 -16.88
CA SER A 515 39.65 8.71 -15.79
C SER A 515 40.09 7.39 -15.14
N GLY A 516 39.66 6.28 -15.68
CA GLY A 516 39.99 4.92 -15.25
C GLY A 516 38.77 3.98 -15.23
N PHE A 517 39.01 2.70 -15.00
CA PHE A 517 37.95 1.70 -14.88
C PHE A 517 37.31 1.69 -13.48
N VAL A 518 36.31 0.83 -13.29
CA VAL A 518 35.51 0.75 -12.06
C VAL A 518 36.35 0.58 -10.79
N GLU A 519 37.48 -0.13 -10.85
CA GLU A 519 38.39 -0.32 -9.72
C GLU A 519 39.01 1.00 -9.23
N ARG A 520 39.25 1.95 -10.16
CA ARG A 520 39.78 3.26 -9.80
C ARG A 520 38.73 4.12 -9.09
N THR A 521 37.49 4.03 -9.51
CA THR A 521 36.36 4.65 -8.84
C THR A 521 36.15 4.02 -7.45
N ALA A 522 36.14 2.70 -7.35
CA ALA A 522 36.03 1.99 -6.07
C ALA A 522 37.18 2.36 -5.10
N ALA A 523 38.41 2.47 -5.60
CA ALA A 523 39.56 2.95 -4.82
C ALA A 523 39.39 4.38 -4.30
N ALA A 524 38.75 5.27 -5.09
CA ALA A 524 38.47 6.65 -4.69
C ALA A 524 37.45 6.75 -3.55
N PHE A 525 36.60 5.75 -3.35
CA PHE A 525 35.68 5.70 -2.20
C PHE A 525 36.44 5.57 -0.88
N LYS A 526 37.60 4.95 -0.86
CA LYS A 526 38.42 4.74 0.34
C LYS A 526 37.65 4.08 1.49
N GLY A 527 36.74 3.13 1.16
CA GLY A 527 35.90 2.42 2.13
C GLY A 527 34.76 3.26 2.73
N ARG A 528 34.56 4.51 2.29
CA ARG A 528 33.44 5.37 2.74
C ARG A 528 32.14 4.97 2.04
N THR A 529 31.03 5.13 2.74
CA THR A 529 29.70 4.80 2.23
C THR A 529 29.33 5.69 1.03
N VAL A 530 28.80 5.06 -0.02
CA VAL A 530 28.29 5.72 -1.21
C VAL A 530 27.03 5.02 -1.72
N HIS A 531 26.03 5.78 -2.14
CA HIS A 531 24.84 5.26 -2.81
C HIS A 531 25.08 5.26 -4.32
N ALA A 532 25.26 4.09 -4.90
CA ALA A 532 25.48 3.93 -6.34
C ALA A 532 24.14 3.73 -7.06
N TYR A 533 23.81 4.64 -7.98
CA TYR A 533 22.60 4.60 -8.78
C TYR A 533 22.75 3.65 -9.98
N HIS A 534 21.59 3.15 -10.53
CA HIS A 534 21.54 2.30 -11.72
C HIS A 534 22.78 1.38 -11.83
N ILE A 535 22.96 0.58 -10.78
CA ILE A 535 24.19 -0.17 -10.49
C ILE A 535 24.59 -1.16 -11.62
N GLU A 536 23.68 -1.54 -12.49
CA GLU A 536 23.99 -2.41 -13.63
C GLU A 536 24.64 -1.66 -14.81
N GLY A 537 24.47 -0.31 -14.90
CA GLY A 537 25.12 0.56 -15.85
C GLY A 537 24.28 1.10 -17.02
N ALA A 538 23.05 0.58 -17.29
CA ALA A 538 22.22 1.09 -18.40
C ALA A 538 21.85 2.56 -18.22
N GLY A 539 21.52 2.96 -16.99
CA GLY A 539 21.28 4.38 -16.65
C GLY A 539 22.54 5.24 -16.67
N GLY A 540 23.72 4.67 -16.66
CA GLY A 540 25.04 5.31 -16.69
C GLY A 540 26.00 4.73 -15.67
N GLY A 541 27.29 4.84 -15.98
CA GLY A 541 28.37 4.35 -15.17
C GLY A 541 29.31 3.44 -15.95
N HIS A 542 30.38 2.99 -15.29
CA HIS A 542 31.43 2.20 -15.93
C HIS A 542 30.86 1.02 -16.72
N ALA A 543 31.17 0.96 -18.00
CA ALA A 543 30.75 -0.14 -18.87
C ALA A 543 31.94 -1.08 -19.13
N PRO A 544 31.73 -2.41 -19.04
CA PRO A 544 30.47 -3.11 -18.76
C PRO A 544 30.31 -3.54 -17.29
N ASP A 545 31.18 -3.11 -16.40
CA ASP A 545 31.46 -3.82 -15.15
C ASP A 545 31.08 -3.03 -13.87
N MET A 546 30.32 -1.93 -14.00
CA MET A 546 29.82 -1.17 -12.84
C MET A 546 29.06 -2.06 -11.83
N ILE A 547 28.36 -3.07 -12.33
CA ILE A 547 27.60 -4.02 -11.53
C ILE A 547 28.48 -4.76 -10.51
N SER A 548 29.80 -4.86 -10.77
CA SER A 548 30.76 -5.45 -9.84
C SER A 548 30.85 -4.73 -8.49
N LEU A 549 30.46 -3.47 -8.44
CA LEU A 549 30.44 -2.69 -7.19
C LEU A 549 29.50 -3.27 -6.12
N VAL A 550 28.55 -4.14 -6.47
CA VAL A 550 27.66 -4.79 -5.49
C VAL A 550 28.41 -5.69 -4.49
N GLN A 551 29.67 -6.09 -4.79
CA GLN A 551 30.48 -6.87 -3.86
C GLN A 551 31.04 -6.06 -2.66
N HIS A 552 30.99 -4.72 -2.72
CA HIS A 552 31.58 -3.88 -1.68
C HIS A 552 30.57 -3.50 -0.59
N ALA A 553 30.92 -3.76 0.68
CA ALA A 553 30.05 -3.47 1.81
C ALA A 553 29.76 -1.96 2.02
N ASN A 554 30.63 -1.08 1.55
CA ASN A 554 30.45 0.37 1.61
C ASN A 554 29.65 0.95 0.44
N VAL A 555 29.24 0.14 -0.53
CA VAL A 555 28.41 0.57 -1.65
C VAL A 555 26.97 0.16 -1.40
N LEU A 556 26.06 1.13 -1.43
CA LEU A 556 24.61 0.94 -1.32
C LEU A 556 24.03 0.95 -2.74
N PRO A 557 23.77 -0.21 -3.37
CA PRO A 557 23.36 -0.26 -4.76
C PRO A 557 21.86 -0.06 -4.92
N SER A 558 21.48 0.73 -5.93
CA SER A 558 20.09 0.85 -6.39
C SER A 558 19.97 0.61 -7.89
N SER A 559 18.83 0.05 -8.29
CA SER A 559 18.40 -0.03 -9.67
C SER A 559 17.42 1.07 -10.01
N THR A 560 17.31 1.37 -11.30
CA THR A 560 16.22 2.18 -11.84
C THR A 560 15.16 1.29 -12.49
N ASN A 561 13.91 1.71 -12.40
CA ASN A 561 12.79 0.82 -12.71
C ASN A 561 12.62 0.40 -14.18
N PRO A 562 13.06 1.14 -15.22
CA PRO A 562 12.86 0.68 -16.59
C PRO A 562 13.66 -0.59 -16.98
N THR A 563 14.81 -0.84 -16.35
CA THR A 563 15.52 -2.11 -16.56
C THR A 563 14.84 -3.29 -15.88
N LYS A 564 13.87 -3.03 -15.00
CA LYS A 564 13.26 -4.02 -14.10
C LYS A 564 11.78 -4.29 -14.39
N PRO A 565 11.41 -5.53 -14.47
CA PRO A 565 12.27 -6.70 -14.80
C PRO A 565 12.76 -6.66 -16.24
N TYR A 566 13.77 -7.47 -16.57
CA TYR A 566 14.24 -7.63 -17.93
C TYR A 566 13.16 -8.23 -18.84
N THR A 567 12.82 -7.54 -19.93
CA THR A 567 11.79 -7.92 -20.89
C THR A 567 12.29 -7.83 -22.33
N CYS A 568 11.53 -8.37 -23.28
CA CYS A 568 11.83 -8.28 -24.71
C CYS A 568 11.87 -6.83 -25.25
N ASN A 569 11.37 -5.84 -24.52
CA ASN A 569 11.38 -4.44 -24.93
C ASN A 569 12.46 -3.60 -24.23
N THR A 570 13.14 -4.17 -23.22
CA THR A 570 13.99 -3.37 -22.32
C THR A 570 15.20 -2.77 -23.02
N VAL A 571 15.88 -3.52 -23.85
CA VAL A 571 17.10 -3.06 -24.53
C VAL A 571 16.79 -1.93 -25.52
N ASP A 572 15.78 -2.12 -26.37
CA ASP A 572 15.40 -1.12 -27.37
C ASP A 572 14.93 0.19 -26.72
N GLU A 573 14.13 0.10 -25.65
CA GLU A 573 13.69 1.26 -24.88
C GLU A 573 14.89 2.04 -24.30
N HIS A 574 15.87 1.34 -23.73
CA HIS A 574 17.03 1.96 -23.11
C HIS A 574 17.97 2.60 -24.14
N LEU A 575 18.15 2.01 -25.29
CA LEU A 575 18.90 2.63 -26.39
C LEU A 575 18.28 3.98 -26.82
N ASP A 576 16.96 4.04 -26.96
CA ASP A 576 16.28 5.29 -27.27
C ASP A 576 16.34 6.30 -26.11
N MET A 577 16.21 5.83 -24.86
CA MET A 577 16.30 6.73 -23.70
C MET A 577 17.68 7.33 -23.53
N VAL A 578 18.76 6.56 -23.66
CA VAL A 578 20.13 7.06 -23.49
C VAL A 578 20.48 8.07 -24.57
N MET A 579 20.09 7.82 -25.81
CA MET A 579 20.29 8.76 -26.93
C MET A 579 19.61 10.11 -26.67
N SER A 580 18.40 10.08 -26.10
CA SER A 580 17.65 11.29 -25.79
C SER A 580 18.17 12.01 -24.55
N CYS A 581 18.41 11.29 -23.45
CA CYS A 581 18.76 11.88 -22.15
C CYS A 581 20.16 12.49 -22.15
N HIS A 582 21.13 11.84 -22.78
CA HIS A 582 22.53 12.36 -22.88
C HIS A 582 22.79 13.20 -24.11
N HIS A 583 21.77 13.66 -24.81
CA HIS A 583 21.88 14.50 -26.02
C HIS A 583 22.77 13.89 -27.11
N LEU A 584 22.77 12.57 -27.25
CA LEU A 584 23.56 11.87 -28.26
C LEU A 584 22.92 11.98 -29.65
N SER A 585 23.74 11.94 -30.68
CA SER A 585 23.32 12.08 -32.07
C SER A 585 23.44 10.78 -32.84
N LYS A 586 22.34 10.34 -33.45
CA LYS A 586 22.35 9.18 -34.38
C LYS A 586 23.19 9.41 -35.64
N ASN A 587 23.70 10.64 -35.86
CA ASN A 587 24.57 10.97 -36.97
C ASN A 587 26.06 10.92 -36.59
N ILE A 588 26.40 10.68 -35.33
CA ILE A 588 27.78 10.62 -34.84
C ILE A 588 28.07 9.16 -34.46
N PRO A 589 28.99 8.47 -35.17
CA PRO A 589 29.28 7.05 -34.87
C PRO A 589 29.79 6.80 -33.45
N GLU A 590 30.51 7.73 -32.87
CA GLU A 590 31.01 7.64 -31.50
C GLU A 590 29.89 7.70 -30.48
N ASP A 591 28.85 8.49 -30.71
CA ASP A 591 27.65 8.56 -29.85
C ASP A 591 26.86 7.26 -29.90
N ILE A 592 26.73 6.64 -31.09
CA ILE A 592 26.08 5.32 -31.23
C ILE A 592 26.88 4.25 -30.49
N SER A 593 28.23 4.24 -30.69
CA SER A 593 29.10 3.29 -29.99
C SER A 593 29.06 3.45 -28.48
N PHE A 594 28.93 4.70 -28.00
CA PHE A 594 28.74 4.98 -26.57
C PHE A 594 27.45 4.38 -26.04
N ALA A 595 26.34 4.58 -26.72
CA ALA A 595 25.04 4.01 -26.33
C ALA A 595 25.10 2.48 -26.33
N ASP A 596 25.63 1.87 -27.38
CA ASP A 596 25.80 0.41 -27.50
C ASP A 596 26.71 -0.19 -26.39
N SER A 597 27.71 0.57 -25.94
CA SER A 597 28.61 0.09 -24.89
C SER A 597 27.93 -0.03 -23.53
N ARG A 598 26.90 0.79 -23.27
CA ARG A 598 26.18 0.88 -21.98
C ARG A 598 24.99 -0.08 -21.88
N ILE A 599 24.24 -0.27 -22.96
CA ILE A 599 22.99 -0.99 -22.95
C ILE A 599 23.25 -2.43 -23.38
N ARG A 600 23.23 -3.36 -22.42
CA ARG A 600 23.55 -4.78 -22.64
C ARG A 600 22.51 -5.68 -22.00
N ALA A 601 22.02 -6.66 -22.76
CA ALA A 601 21.06 -7.64 -22.28
C ALA A 601 21.61 -8.47 -21.11
N GLU A 602 22.89 -8.79 -21.16
CA GLU A 602 23.58 -9.65 -20.18
C GLU A 602 23.62 -9.01 -18.79
N THR A 603 24.00 -7.73 -18.69
CA THR A 603 24.07 -7.00 -17.41
C THR A 603 22.68 -6.70 -16.87
N ILE A 604 21.72 -6.33 -17.74
CA ILE A 604 20.33 -6.11 -17.38
C ILE A 604 19.68 -7.40 -16.87
N ALA A 605 19.94 -8.54 -17.50
CA ALA A 605 19.46 -9.84 -17.05
C ALA A 605 20.09 -10.26 -15.71
N ALA A 606 21.38 -10.00 -15.54
CA ALA A 606 22.09 -10.30 -14.28
C ALA A 606 21.54 -9.50 -13.10
N GLU A 607 21.11 -8.28 -13.35
CA GLU A 607 20.50 -7.40 -12.34
C GLU A 607 19.23 -8.04 -11.72
N ASP A 608 18.38 -8.71 -12.53
CA ASP A 608 17.21 -9.43 -12.02
C ASP A 608 17.62 -10.48 -10.97
N VAL A 609 18.64 -11.26 -11.26
CA VAL A 609 19.18 -12.30 -10.37
C VAL A 609 19.73 -11.69 -9.08
N LEU A 610 20.51 -10.61 -9.20
CA LEU A 610 21.14 -9.95 -8.06
C LEU A 610 20.12 -9.28 -7.12
N HIS A 611 18.97 -8.88 -7.64
CA HIS A 611 17.86 -8.47 -6.79
C HIS A 611 17.30 -9.61 -5.94
N ASP A 612 17.15 -10.79 -6.54
CA ASP A 612 16.56 -11.94 -5.86
C ASP A 612 17.51 -12.57 -4.83
N THR A 613 18.82 -12.50 -5.09
CA THR A 613 19.84 -12.93 -4.13
C THR A 613 20.09 -11.92 -3.00
N GLY A 614 19.48 -10.74 -3.07
CA GLY A 614 19.68 -9.66 -2.08
C GLY A 614 21.00 -8.89 -2.24
N ALA A 615 21.64 -8.96 -3.40
CA ALA A 615 22.86 -8.22 -3.68
C ALA A 615 22.60 -6.77 -4.10
N ILE A 616 21.42 -6.45 -4.64
CA ILE A 616 20.99 -5.09 -4.92
C ILE A 616 19.93 -4.65 -3.89
N SER A 617 20.22 -3.57 -3.18
CA SER A 617 19.52 -3.21 -1.96
C SER A 617 18.25 -2.40 -2.16
N MET A 618 18.16 -1.62 -3.25
CA MET A 618 17.11 -0.63 -3.45
C MET A 618 16.58 -0.60 -4.88
N MET A 619 15.34 -0.13 -5.01
CA MET A 619 14.70 0.24 -6.26
C MET A 619 14.37 1.73 -6.23
N SER A 620 14.62 2.44 -7.33
CA SER A 620 14.33 3.86 -7.53
C SER A 620 13.78 4.11 -8.93
N SER A 621 13.42 5.35 -9.26
CA SER A 621 12.79 5.61 -10.55
C SER A 621 13.74 6.11 -11.63
N ASP A 622 14.61 7.05 -11.33
CA ASP A 622 15.30 7.89 -12.33
C ASP A 622 14.28 8.69 -13.17
N SER A 623 13.27 9.23 -12.49
CA SER A 623 12.10 9.82 -13.15
C SER A 623 12.45 11.01 -14.02
N GLN A 624 11.90 11.05 -15.23
CA GLN A 624 12.08 12.09 -16.25
C GLN A 624 13.52 12.19 -16.85
N ALA A 625 14.42 11.28 -16.46
CA ALA A 625 15.70 11.08 -17.13
C ALA A 625 15.71 9.74 -17.87
N MET A 626 15.72 8.60 -17.16
CA MET A 626 15.61 7.26 -17.76
C MET A 626 14.69 6.37 -16.92
N GLY A 627 13.54 6.91 -16.46
CA GLY A 627 12.61 6.15 -15.65
C GLY A 627 11.31 6.85 -15.28
N ARG A 628 10.47 6.20 -14.45
CA ARG A 628 9.08 6.60 -14.17
C ARG A 628 8.78 6.52 -12.68
N CYS A 629 8.49 7.68 -12.03
CA CYS A 629 8.21 7.73 -10.58
C CYS A 629 6.97 6.92 -10.18
N GLY A 630 5.96 6.83 -11.03
CA GLY A 630 4.74 6.03 -10.79
C GLY A 630 4.93 4.52 -10.88
N GLU A 631 6.11 4.02 -11.25
CA GLU A 631 6.35 2.60 -11.49
C GLU A 631 7.33 1.94 -10.49
N VAL A 632 7.79 2.65 -9.48
CA VAL A 632 8.72 2.09 -8.47
C VAL A 632 8.14 0.86 -7.81
N VAL A 633 6.90 0.93 -7.34
CA VAL A 633 6.26 -0.16 -6.61
C VAL A 633 5.89 -1.30 -7.56
N VAL A 634 5.19 -1.02 -8.64
CA VAL A 634 4.68 -2.06 -9.54
C VAL A 634 5.80 -2.86 -10.21
N ARG A 635 6.87 -2.19 -10.63
CA ARG A 635 8.03 -2.86 -11.23
C ARG A 635 8.81 -3.71 -10.23
N THR A 636 8.87 -3.30 -8.98
CA THR A 636 9.45 -4.10 -7.91
C THR A 636 8.70 -5.42 -7.73
N TRP A 637 7.36 -5.39 -7.75
CA TRP A 637 6.55 -6.61 -7.60
C TRP A 637 6.55 -7.47 -8.87
N ASN A 638 6.60 -6.87 -10.06
CA ASN A 638 6.81 -7.60 -11.31
C ASN A 638 8.15 -8.36 -11.32
N LEU A 639 9.20 -7.73 -10.80
CA LEU A 639 10.51 -8.36 -10.66
C LEU A 639 10.48 -9.52 -9.67
N ALA A 640 9.83 -9.35 -8.52
CA ALA A 640 9.66 -10.43 -7.53
C ALA A 640 8.93 -11.64 -8.12
N HIS A 641 7.85 -11.39 -8.88
CA HIS A 641 7.10 -12.44 -9.58
C HIS A 641 7.97 -13.15 -10.61
N LYS A 642 8.63 -12.40 -11.50
CA LYS A 642 9.50 -12.97 -12.55
C LYS A 642 10.56 -13.88 -11.95
N ASN A 643 11.24 -13.41 -10.91
CA ASN A 643 12.26 -14.21 -10.24
C ASN A 643 11.68 -15.46 -9.58
N LYS A 644 10.48 -15.41 -9.00
CA LYS A 644 9.82 -16.62 -8.48
C LYS A 644 9.55 -17.62 -9.58
N VAL A 645 9.00 -17.18 -10.70
CA VAL A 645 8.65 -18.05 -11.84
C VAL A 645 9.89 -18.70 -12.45
N GLU A 646 10.97 -17.93 -12.64
CA GLU A 646 12.20 -18.41 -13.28
C GLU A 646 13.11 -19.22 -12.35
N ARG A 647 13.14 -18.89 -11.06
CA ARG A 647 14.14 -19.41 -10.11
C ARG A 647 13.54 -20.28 -9.00
N GLY A 648 12.20 -20.35 -8.90
CA GLY A 648 11.51 -21.06 -7.82
C GLY A 648 11.50 -20.30 -6.50
N PRO A 649 11.16 -20.98 -5.38
CA PRO A 649 11.18 -20.38 -4.05
C PRO A 649 12.60 -20.00 -3.63
N LEU A 650 12.72 -19.03 -2.72
CA LEU A 650 13.99 -18.79 -2.04
C LEU A 650 14.28 -19.94 -1.06
N PRO A 651 15.56 -20.21 -0.72
CA PRO A 651 15.89 -21.25 0.26
C PRO A 651 15.13 -21.11 1.57
N GLU A 652 14.91 -19.87 2.02
CA GLU A 652 14.19 -19.57 3.26
C GLU A 652 12.66 -19.77 3.15
N ASP A 653 12.13 -19.87 1.94
CA ASP A 653 10.72 -20.06 1.64
C ASP A 653 10.38 -21.49 1.18
N GLU A 654 11.36 -22.37 0.93
CA GLU A 654 11.19 -23.70 0.28
C GLU A 654 10.14 -24.58 0.98
N ASP A 655 10.16 -24.65 2.29
CA ASP A 655 9.28 -25.54 3.08
C ASP A 655 8.01 -24.86 3.60
N THR A 656 7.79 -23.59 3.26
CA THR A 656 6.71 -22.79 3.85
C THR A 656 5.44 -22.79 3.02
N GLY A 657 5.54 -23.06 1.73
CA GLY A 657 4.43 -22.90 0.78
C GLY A 657 4.04 -21.43 0.52
N ALA A 658 4.85 -20.49 0.98
CA ALA A 658 4.65 -19.04 0.86
C ALA A 658 5.95 -18.34 0.46
N ASP A 659 5.88 -17.05 0.16
CA ASP A 659 7.01 -16.24 -0.29
C ASP A 659 7.37 -15.15 0.73
N ASN A 660 7.17 -15.40 2.02
CA ASN A 660 7.30 -14.38 3.04
C ASN A 660 8.68 -13.74 3.07
N HIS A 661 9.76 -14.53 2.92
CA HIS A 661 11.13 -14.00 2.89
C HIS A 661 11.35 -13.14 1.64
N ARG A 662 10.94 -13.64 0.46
CA ARG A 662 11.01 -12.85 -0.79
C ARG A 662 10.20 -11.57 -0.68
N VAL A 663 8.99 -11.61 -0.16
CA VAL A 663 8.14 -10.43 0.00
C VAL A 663 8.76 -9.41 0.95
N LYS A 664 9.33 -9.83 2.08
CA LYS A 664 10.09 -8.94 2.99
C LYS A 664 11.33 -8.35 2.31
N ARG A 665 12.03 -9.13 1.48
CA ARG A 665 13.16 -8.65 0.66
C ARG A 665 12.74 -7.54 -0.29
N TYR A 666 11.65 -7.73 -1.03
CA TYR A 666 11.23 -6.79 -2.07
C TYR A 666 10.54 -5.55 -1.51
N VAL A 667 9.72 -5.65 -0.47
CA VAL A 667 9.14 -4.46 0.18
C VAL A 667 10.22 -3.58 0.78
N SER A 668 11.30 -4.16 1.30
CA SER A 668 12.43 -3.41 1.86
C SER A 668 13.16 -2.53 0.82
N LYS A 669 13.12 -2.89 -0.47
CA LYS A 669 13.86 -2.18 -1.53
C LYS A 669 13.35 -0.77 -1.80
N TYR A 670 12.09 -0.49 -1.51
CA TYR A 670 11.50 0.83 -1.72
C TYR A 670 10.91 1.44 -0.43
N THR A 671 11.17 0.83 0.73
CA THR A 671 10.71 1.33 2.02
C THR A 671 11.89 1.55 2.98
N ILE A 672 12.27 0.55 3.79
CA ILE A 672 13.27 0.70 4.85
C ILE A 672 14.70 0.90 4.31
N ASN A 673 15.09 0.23 3.24
CA ASN A 673 16.47 0.33 2.73
C ASN A 673 16.81 1.72 2.19
N PRO A 674 15.97 2.35 1.32
CA PRO A 674 16.21 3.74 0.95
C PRO A 674 16.12 4.71 2.15
N ALA A 675 15.29 4.42 3.16
CA ALA A 675 15.26 5.23 4.38
C ALA A 675 16.58 5.16 5.18
N LEU A 676 17.16 3.96 5.27
CA LEU A 676 18.50 3.77 5.88
C LEU A 676 19.58 4.49 5.07
N ALA A 677 19.57 4.30 3.74
CA ALA A 677 20.55 4.90 2.86
C ALA A 677 20.56 6.43 2.91
N GLN A 678 19.38 7.06 3.01
CA GLN A 678 19.23 8.51 3.05
C GLN A 678 19.25 9.10 4.48
N GLY A 679 19.43 8.26 5.51
CA GLY A 679 19.51 8.71 6.90
C GLY A 679 18.21 9.23 7.49
N ILE A 680 17.06 8.69 7.06
CA ILE A 680 15.71 9.09 7.46
C ILE A 680 14.89 7.98 8.09
N SER A 681 15.50 6.82 8.34
CA SER A 681 14.80 5.63 8.85
C SER A 681 14.22 5.80 10.26
N HIS A 682 14.63 6.83 10.97
CA HIS A 682 14.05 7.21 12.26
C HIS A 682 12.70 7.93 12.14
N VAL A 683 12.32 8.33 10.93
CA VAL A 683 11.08 9.09 10.66
C VAL A 683 10.10 8.28 9.82
N VAL A 684 10.59 7.62 8.75
CA VAL A 684 9.78 6.92 7.74
C VAL A 684 10.42 5.57 7.35
N GLY A 685 9.77 4.83 6.47
CA GLY A 685 10.31 3.64 5.80
C GLY A 685 9.86 2.30 6.38
N SER A 686 9.06 2.28 7.42
CA SER A 686 8.47 1.04 7.96
C SER A 686 7.22 1.32 8.79
N VAL A 687 6.43 0.28 9.03
CA VAL A 687 5.26 0.30 9.91
C VAL A 687 5.73 -0.02 11.31
N GLU A 688 6.24 0.99 12.03
CA GLU A 688 6.81 0.85 13.36
C GLU A 688 6.39 2.01 14.28
N VAL A 689 6.23 1.71 15.57
CA VAL A 689 5.91 2.73 16.59
C VAL A 689 7.00 3.80 16.63
N GLY A 690 6.61 5.06 16.66
CA GLY A 690 7.49 6.23 16.68
C GLY A 690 7.77 6.81 15.29
N LYS A 691 7.36 6.16 14.21
CA LYS A 691 7.49 6.68 12.84
C LYS A 691 6.21 7.38 12.38
N LEU A 692 6.35 8.23 11.38
CA LEU A 692 5.21 8.89 10.76
C LEU A 692 4.25 7.86 10.15
N ALA A 693 2.98 8.09 10.30
CA ALA A 693 1.94 7.28 9.70
C ALA A 693 1.77 7.61 8.20
N ASP A 694 2.89 7.48 7.45
CA ASP A 694 2.93 7.52 6.00
C ASP A 694 2.69 6.08 5.51
N LEU A 695 1.42 5.76 5.27
CA LEU A 695 0.96 4.39 5.04
C LEU A 695 0.24 4.28 3.68
N VAL A 696 0.36 3.13 3.05
CA VAL A 696 -0.38 2.81 1.82
C VAL A 696 -1.30 1.63 2.09
N ILE A 697 -2.56 1.81 1.75
CA ILE A 697 -3.62 0.83 1.90
C ILE A 697 -3.93 0.24 0.52
N TRP A 698 -3.90 -1.07 0.40
CA TRP A 698 -4.10 -1.81 -0.84
C TRP A 698 -5.27 -2.77 -0.73
N GLU A 699 -6.09 -2.85 -1.77
CA GLU A 699 -6.90 -4.04 -2.01
C GLU A 699 -5.97 -5.18 -2.45
N PRO A 700 -6.06 -6.40 -1.89
CA PRO A 700 -5.18 -7.50 -2.28
C PRO A 700 -5.17 -7.78 -3.78
N ALA A 701 -6.33 -7.64 -4.45
CA ALA A 701 -6.47 -7.87 -5.89
C ALA A 701 -5.72 -6.83 -6.75
N SER A 702 -5.47 -5.63 -6.24
CA SER A 702 -4.73 -4.55 -6.93
C SER A 702 -3.42 -4.18 -6.22
N PHE A 703 -2.92 -5.08 -5.38
CA PHE A 703 -1.67 -4.87 -4.66
C PHE A 703 -0.52 -4.54 -5.62
N GLY A 704 0.22 -3.49 -5.27
CA GLY A 704 1.36 -3.02 -6.04
C GLY A 704 1.02 -2.20 -7.30
N THR A 705 -0.27 -2.07 -7.68
CA THR A 705 -0.69 -1.32 -8.88
C THR A 705 -1.36 0.01 -8.53
N LYS A 706 -2.50 -0.06 -7.86
CA LYS A 706 -3.36 1.10 -7.56
C LYS A 706 -3.71 1.09 -6.08
N PRO A 707 -3.07 1.94 -5.25
CA PRO A 707 -3.44 2.09 -3.86
C PRO A 707 -4.93 2.41 -3.68
N PHE A 708 -5.57 1.80 -2.70
CA PHE A 708 -6.92 2.18 -2.28
C PHE A 708 -6.90 3.56 -1.61
N GLN A 709 -5.96 3.76 -0.68
CA GLN A 709 -5.72 5.04 -0.01
C GLN A 709 -4.23 5.21 0.30
N VAL A 710 -3.76 6.45 0.30
CA VAL A 710 -2.42 6.82 0.76
C VAL A 710 -2.56 7.84 1.88
N LEU A 711 -1.96 7.53 3.03
CA LEU A 711 -1.95 8.39 4.20
C LEU A 711 -0.61 9.12 4.32
N LYS A 712 -0.68 10.38 4.72
CA LYS A 712 0.45 11.22 5.11
C LYS A 712 0.25 11.65 6.55
N LYS A 713 1.10 11.18 7.46
CA LYS A 713 0.95 11.42 8.91
C LYS A 713 -0.47 11.04 9.40
N GLY A 714 -1.00 9.91 8.90
CA GLY A 714 -2.35 9.46 9.25
C GLY A 714 -3.50 10.21 8.57
N PHE A 715 -3.25 11.28 7.82
CA PHE A 715 -4.27 12.05 7.11
C PHE A 715 -4.32 11.63 5.63
N ILE A 716 -5.53 11.43 5.08
CA ILE A 716 -5.70 10.87 3.73
C ILE A 716 -5.21 11.88 2.69
N ALA A 717 -4.20 11.47 1.91
CA ALA A 717 -3.56 12.30 0.89
C ALA A 717 -4.05 11.99 -0.53
N SER A 718 -4.27 10.71 -0.83
CA SER A 718 -4.83 10.25 -2.10
C SER A 718 -5.75 9.05 -1.84
N ALA A 719 -6.82 8.93 -2.60
CA ALA A 719 -7.75 7.81 -2.49
C ALA A 719 -8.40 7.49 -3.84
N GLN A 720 -8.72 6.21 -4.06
CA GLN A 720 -9.65 5.80 -5.12
C GLN A 720 -11.03 6.29 -4.72
N MET A 721 -11.49 7.35 -5.37
CA MET A 721 -12.72 8.06 -5.01
C MET A 721 -13.61 8.22 -6.23
N GLY A 722 -14.89 7.97 -6.05
CA GLY A 722 -15.91 8.11 -7.08
C GLY A 722 -16.26 9.55 -7.42
N ASP A 723 -17.34 9.71 -8.20
CA ASP A 723 -17.88 11.02 -8.58
C ASP A 723 -18.16 11.88 -7.33
N PRO A 724 -17.52 13.06 -7.18
CA PRO A 724 -17.67 13.90 -5.99
C PRO A 724 -19.09 14.48 -5.78
N ASN A 725 -19.94 14.43 -6.79
CA ASN A 725 -21.34 14.86 -6.70
C ASN A 725 -22.30 13.70 -6.45
N ALA A 726 -21.81 12.45 -6.41
CA ALA A 726 -22.68 11.29 -6.25
C ALA A 726 -23.25 11.17 -4.84
N SER A 727 -24.33 10.40 -4.72
CA SER A 727 -25.00 10.12 -3.44
C SER A 727 -24.15 9.31 -2.46
N ILE A 728 -23.17 8.54 -2.98
CA ILE A 728 -22.20 7.76 -2.21
C ILE A 728 -20.83 7.84 -2.88
N SER A 729 -19.78 7.57 -2.11
CA SER A 729 -18.38 7.76 -2.54
C SER A 729 -17.85 6.72 -3.55
N THR A 730 -18.62 5.69 -3.85
CA THR A 730 -18.20 4.53 -4.68
C THR A 730 -18.83 4.52 -6.09
N VAL A 731 -19.38 5.64 -6.51
CA VAL A 731 -20.01 5.80 -7.84
C VAL A 731 -18.96 6.14 -8.89
N GLN A 732 -18.99 5.46 -10.02
CA GLN A 732 -18.08 5.72 -11.14
C GLN A 732 -18.19 7.17 -11.69
N PRO A 733 -17.07 7.76 -12.18
CA PRO A 733 -15.75 7.17 -12.33
C PRO A 733 -14.99 7.17 -10.99
N ILE A 734 -14.44 6.01 -10.61
CA ILE A 734 -13.51 5.92 -9.50
C ILE A 734 -12.11 6.15 -10.06
N ILE A 735 -11.44 7.19 -9.57
CA ILE A 735 -10.07 7.55 -9.95
C ILE A 735 -9.27 7.91 -8.70
N ALA A 736 -7.95 7.84 -8.79
CA ALA A 736 -7.10 8.39 -7.73
C ALA A 736 -7.30 9.90 -7.65
N ARG A 737 -7.80 10.38 -6.51
CA ARG A 737 -8.06 11.81 -6.28
C ARG A 737 -7.20 12.33 -5.13
N PRO A 738 -6.65 13.55 -5.25
CA PRO A 738 -6.09 14.26 -4.10
C PRO A 738 -7.18 14.49 -3.04
N MET A 739 -6.86 14.22 -1.77
CA MET A 739 -7.76 14.42 -0.64
C MET A 739 -7.38 15.71 0.13
N PHE A 740 -7.55 15.74 1.45
CA PHE A 740 -7.33 16.95 2.22
C PHE A 740 -5.89 17.13 2.70
N ALA A 741 -5.14 16.04 2.95
CA ALA A 741 -3.77 16.15 3.43
C ALA A 741 -2.83 16.96 2.51
N PRO A 742 -2.94 16.90 1.17
CA PRO A 742 -2.19 17.76 0.27
C PRO A 742 -2.35 19.28 0.50
N LEU A 743 -3.47 19.69 1.06
CA LEU A 743 -3.75 21.10 1.35
C LEU A 743 -3.05 21.60 2.63
N LEU A 744 -2.50 20.67 3.42
CA LEU A 744 -1.82 20.94 4.68
C LEU A 744 -0.32 20.66 4.57
N PRO A 745 0.55 21.66 4.38
CA PRO A 745 2.00 21.45 4.26
C PRO A 745 2.60 20.64 5.43
N SER A 746 2.10 20.83 6.66
CA SER A 746 2.55 20.12 7.85
C SER A 746 2.21 18.61 7.85
N SER A 747 1.42 18.12 6.88
CA SER A 747 1.19 16.69 6.69
C SER A 747 2.40 15.95 6.11
N SER A 748 3.47 16.64 5.76
CA SER A 748 4.69 16.08 5.19
C SER A 748 5.94 16.78 5.74
N VAL A 749 7.12 16.24 5.38
CA VAL A 749 8.42 16.61 5.95
C VAL A 749 9.36 17.11 4.87
N MET A 750 10.20 18.08 5.22
CA MET A 750 11.39 18.48 4.46
C MET A 750 12.62 17.94 5.16
N PHE A 751 13.37 17.07 4.51
CA PHE A 751 14.63 16.53 5.01
C PHE A 751 15.80 17.44 4.62
N VAL A 752 16.62 17.79 5.59
CA VAL A 752 17.72 18.75 5.40
C VAL A 752 18.99 18.30 6.12
N SER A 753 20.13 18.86 5.72
CA SER A 753 21.39 18.69 6.46
C SER A 753 21.34 19.41 7.82
N LYS A 754 22.11 18.88 8.78
CA LYS A 754 22.35 19.54 10.06
C LYS A 754 22.97 20.92 9.89
N ALA A 755 23.92 21.05 8.94
CA ALA A 755 24.57 22.31 8.62
C ALA A 755 23.60 23.40 8.15
N GLY A 756 22.56 23.04 7.37
CA GLY A 756 21.52 23.97 6.94
C GLY A 756 20.70 24.54 8.09
N MET A 757 20.48 23.76 9.15
CA MET A 757 19.82 24.21 10.38
C MET A 757 20.76 25.06 11.23
N GLU A 758 21.99 24.63 11.44
CA GLU A 758 23.00 25.33 12.27
C GLU A 758 23.41 26.68 11.66
N SER A 759 23.46 26.78 10.33
CA SER A 759 23.72 28.06 9.65
C SER A 759 22.57 29.07 9.74
N GLY A 760 21.38 28.60 10.17
CA GLY A 760 20.15 29.38 10.16
C GLY A 760 19.53 29.58 8.76
N SER A 761 20.13 29.02 7.71
CA SER A 761 19.66 29.20 6.31
C SER A 761 18.25 28.63 6.14
N VAL A 762 18.05 27.37 6.52
CA VAL A 762 16.75 26.69 6.36
C VAL A 762 15.65 27.38 7.17
N ASN A 763 15.96 27.83 8.38
CA ASN A 763 15.00 28.59 9.24
C ASN A 763 14.54 29.89 8.58
N SER A 764 15.40 30.50 7.74
CA SER A 764 15.08 31.74 7.03
C SER A 764 14.18 31.55 5.80
N TYR A 765 13.94 30.30 5.35
CA TYR A 765 13.17 30.01 4.13
C TYR A 765 11.66 30.11 4.32
N GLY A 766 11.17 30.11 5.56
CA GLY A 766 9.75 30.23 5.89
C GLY A 766 8.91 29.00 5.52
N LEU A 767 9.54 27.82 5.54
CA LEU A 767 8.88 26.54 5.25
C LEU A 767 7.80 26.24 6.26
N LYS A 768 6.74 25.59 5.80
CA LYS A 768 5.57 25.15 6.60
C LYS A 768 5.59 23.65 6.91
N LYS A 769 6.33 22.88 6.10
CA LYS A 769 6.57 21.47 6.42
C LYS A 769 7.35 21.34 7.72
N GLN A 770 7.15 20.23 8.40
CA GLN A 770 8.05 19.80 9.46
C GLN A 770 9.45 19.62 8.88
N ILE A 771 10.47 20.13 9.57
CA ILE A 771 11.87 19.98 9.17
C ILE A 771 12.49 18.84 9.97
N GLU A 772 13.10 17.88 9.25
CA GLU A 772 13.84 16.79 9.85
C GLU A 772 15.27 16.72 9.33
N ILE A 773 16.21 16.45 10.23
CA ILE A 773 17.62 16.37 9.89
C ILE A 773 17.95 14.95 9.46
N VAL A 774 18.58 14.80 8.28
CA VAL A 774 19.18 13.52 7.88
C VAL A 774 20.36 13.20 8.81
N ARG A 775 20.55 11.92 9.15
CA ARG A 775 21.58 11.48 10.10
C ARG A 775 21.98 10.03 9.90
N ASN A 776 23.18 9.69 10.38
CA ASN A 776 23.76 8.35 10.33
C ASN A 776 24.00 7.81 8.91
N THR A 777 24.12 8.69 7.90
CA THR A 777 24.33 8.29 6.50
C THR A 777 25.74 7.75 6.27
N ARG A 778 26.70 8.13 7.13
CA ARG A 778 28.12 7.79 6.96
C ARG A 778 28.52 6.52 7.70
N THR A 779 27.68 6.06 8.64
CA THR A 779 27.91 4.84 9.42
C THR A 779 27.13 3.63 8.86
N VAL A 780 26.15 3.87 7.98
CA VAL A 780 25.37 2.83 7.33
C VAL A 780 26.20 2.15 6.23
N THR A 781 26.09 0.84 6.15
CA THR A 781 26.73 0.02 5.13
C THR A 781 25.71 -0.89 4.48
N LYS A 782 26.12 -1.60 3.44
CA LYS A 782 25.25 -2.59 2.80
C LYS A 782 24.80 -3.70 3.77
N LEU A 783 25.60 -4.00 4.79
CA LEU A 783 25.28 -5.01 5.81
C LEU A 783 24.07 -4.62 6.68
N ASP A 784 23.70 -3.35 6.71
CA ASP A 784 22.54 -2.83 7.43
C ASP A 784 21.23 -2.94 6.61
N MET A 785 21.34 -3.19 5.30
CA MET A 785 20.20 -3.28 4.38
C MET A 785 19.35 -4.51 4.66
N LYS A 786 18.10 -4.30 5.02
CA LYS A 786 17.17 -5.36 5.42
C LYS A 786 16.91 -6.31 4.25
N PHE A 787 17.19 -7.60 4.46
CA PHE A 787 17.07 -8.70 3.48
C PHE A 787 17.87 -8.52 2.18
N ASN A 788 18.68 -7.48 2.06
CA ASN A 788 19.37 -7.07 0.84
C ASN A 788 20.83 -6.67 1.10
N ASN A 789 21.52 -7.47 1.89
CA ASN A 789 22.85 -7.21 2.41
C ASN A 789 23.94 -8.17 1.83
N ALA A 790 23.59 -8.96 0.83
CA ALA A 790 24.54 -9.90 0.22
C ALA A 790 25.65 -9.17 -0.55
N THR A 791 26.89 -9.62 -0.37
CA THR A 791 28.10 -9.10 -1.02
C THR A 791 28.82 -10.21 -1.79
N PRO A 792 28.20 -10.75 -2.85
CA PRO A 792 28.82 -11.83 -3.61
C PRO A 792 30.11 -11.38 -4.28
N LYS A 793 31.07 -12.30 -4.48
CA LYS A 793 32.22 -12.03 -5.31
C LYS A 793 31.79 -11.91 -6.76
N MET A 794 32.04 -10.75 -7.36
CA MET A 794 31.61 -10.45 -8.72
C MET A 794 32.75 -10.62 -9.73
N GLU A 795 32.41 -11.19 -10.90
CA GLU A 795 33.28 -11.25 -12.05
C GLU A 795 32.46 -10.90 -13.30
N VAL A 796 32.95 -9.94 -14.10
CA VAL A 796 32.31 -9.53 -15.36
C VAL A 796 33.29 -9.73 -16.50
N ASP A 797 32.90 -10.48 -17.51
CA ASP A 797 33.70 -10.67 -18.72
C ASP A 797 33.55 -9.43 -19.61
N PRO A 798 34.64 -8.71 -19.93
CA PRO A 798 34.56 -7.46 -20.69
C PRO A 798 34.27 -7.67 -22.20
N GLU A 799 34.40 -8.91 -22.71
CA GLU A 799 34.13 -9.23 -24.12
C GLU A 799 32.73 -9.83 -24.32
N ALA A 800 32.35 -10.78 -23.46
CA ALA A 800 31.08 -11.49 -23.55
C ALA A 800 29.99 -10.85 -22.66
N PHE A 801 30.35 -9.86 -21.83
CA PHE A 801 29.45 -9.19 -20.86
C PHE A 801 28.78 -10.13 -19.85
N THR A 802 29.25 -11.36 -19.73
CA THR A 802 28.75 -12.34 -18.77
C THR A 802 29.06 -11.91 -17.35
N VAL A 803 28.04 -11.99 -16.48
CA VAL A 803 28.14 -11.64 -15.06
C VAL A 803 28.10 -12.90 -14.20
N MET A 804 29.11 -13.08 -13.37
CA MET A 804 29.20 -14.18 -12.41
C MET A 804 29.14 -13.61 -10.97
N ALA A 805 28.35 -14.23 -10.12
CA ALA A 805 28.28 -13.94 -8.68
C ALA A 805 28.59 -15.21 -7.89
N ASP A 806 29.64 -15.21 -7.06
CA ASP A 806 30.13 -16.37 -6.34
C ASP A 806 30.39 -17.61 -7.24
N GLY A 807 30.83 -17.38 -8.49
CA GLY A 807 31.06 -18.40 -9.49
C GLY A 807 29.80 -18.94 -10.19
N ALA A 808 28.62 -18.43 -9.88
CA ALA A 808 27.38 -18.76 -10.58
C ALA A 808 27.04 -17.70 -11.63
N HIS A 809 26.64 -18.16 -12.83
CA HIS A 809 26.25 -17.26 -13.91
C HIS A 809 24.89 -16.60 -13.59
N CYS A 810 24.86 -15.28 -13.54
CA CYS A 810 23.65 -14.48 -13.34
C CYS A 810 22.90 -14.34 -14.67
N ARG A 811 22.05 -15.31 -15.00
CA ARG A 811 21.28 -15.33 -16.24
C ARG A 811 19.80 -15.27 -15.95
N ALA A 812 19.07 -14.48 -16.73
CA ALA A 812 17.61 -14.41 -16.75
C ALA A 812 17.12 -14.27 -18.20
N GLU A 813 15.95 -14.82 -18.49
CA GLU A 813 15.34 -14.71 -19.81
C GLU A 813 14.54 -13.41 -19.92
N ALA A 814 14.40 -12.89 -21.16
CA ALA A 814 13.58 -11.71 -21.39
C ALA A 814 12.10 -12.08 -21.27
N ALA A 815 11.38 -11.47 -20.34
CA ALA A 815 9.97 -11.71 -20.19
C ALA A 815 9.17 -11.16 -21.39
N THR A 816 8.22 -11.94 -21.89
CA THR A 816 7.29 -11.53 -22.94
C THR A 816 5.93 -11.10 -22.41
N SER A 817 5.66 -11.44 -21.16
CA SER A 817 4.44 -11.06 -20.43
C SER A 817 4.73 -10.94 -18.94
N LEU A 818 4.07 -10.04 -18.28
CA LEU A 818 4.17 -9.80 -16.84
C LEU A 818 2.77 -9.60 -16.24
N PRO A 819 2.55 -9.98 -14.97
CA PRO A 819 1.35 -9.57 -14.22
C PRO A 819 1.40 -8.07 -13.91
N LEU A 820 0.38 -7.55 -13.28
CA LEU A 820 0.31 -6.16 -12.81
C LEU A 820 0.55 -5.11 -13.92
N THR A 821 0.21 -5.42 -15.17
CA THR A 821 0.41 -4.55 -16.35
C THR A 821 -0.92 -4.15 -16.99
N HIS A 822 -1.11 -4.44 -18.27
CA HIS A 822 -2.30 -4.08 -19.06
C HIS A 822 -3.63 -4.59 -18.49
N GLN A 823 -3.60 -5.54 -17.55
CA GLN A 823 -4.79 -6.00 -16.82
C GLN A 823 -5.37 -4.90 -15.92
N TYR A 824 -4.55 -3.97 -15.47
CA TYR A 824 -4.90 -2.92 -14.51
C TYR A 824 -4.90 -1.52 -15.11
N PHE A 825 -4.14 -1.27 -16.17
CA PHE A 825 -3.95 0.05 -16.76
C PHE A 825 -4.59 0.15 -18.14
N ILE A 826 -5.17 1.30 -18.44
CA ILE A 826 -5.84 1.53 -19.74
C ILE A 826 -4.79 1.65 -20.86
N TYR A 827 -3.66 2.25 -20.59
CA TYR A 827 -2.58 2.49 -21.53
C TYR A 827 -1.26 1.99 -20.96
#